data_4f63d9aa4ae1dc4c9750a16f117b51b2
#
_entry.id   4f63d9aa4ae1dc4c9750a16f117b51b2
#
_cell.length_a   1.000
_cell.length_b   1.000
_cell.length_c   1.000
_cell.angle_alpha   90.00
_cell.angle_beta   90.00
_cell.angle_gamma   90.00
#
_symmetry.space_group_name_H-M   'P 1'
#
loop_
_entity.id
_entity.type
_entity.pdbx_description
1 polymer ?
#
loop_
_entity_poly.entity_id
_entity_poly.type
_entity_poly.pdbx_seq_one_letter_code
_entity_poly.pdbx_strand_id
1 'polypeptide(L)'
;MAVTTRTVTDLSSTTKDGVGASPRRPDGTLKVTGEFAYSSDMWMEDMLWGATLRSPHPHARILGVDVTEALKVPGVSAVLTHEDVPGDKRYGLEHQDQPVLAIDKVRYKGEAVAVVAADHPETARRAMERIRVDYEVLEPISDSRRAALDPDCPLVHEPGTIPEHPEYNQRGNRLRYQPVRTGAFTEAAGAAGRESGVLERLRAEADAVVSSEYEVGMQDQAFLGPESGMAVPAEDGGVDLYVATQWLHVDQRQIAPALGLPQDKVRLTLAGVGGAFGAREDLSMQIHACLLALRTGKPVKFVYNREESFYGHVHRHPAKMRYEHGARADGTLLYATAEIIVDGGAYASATPAVVGVASSLGIGPYEVPNVLVDAYGVYTNNPPCGAMRGFGAVQACFAYESQMDRLAEELGMHPVELRIKNAMSQGSRIITGQEIDMPLPMAEMLERCRDLPMPPERGALADPSDLRTLPGGVAGTTRGEGVVRGVGYGLGLKNLCFSEGFDDYSTARVRLEVVGGEPVVLVHTAAAEVGQGLVTVKGQIARTELGVEKVVIAPSDTQVGSAGSSSASRQSYMTGGAVRTACASVRAEVFALARERGLVPEDLPDTDLSLSGGKLVSATAGALVSLADLLGDSTQGGTVVEQTREYHHRPTEMLDPELGQGASHTQFGMCVHRAVVDVDVDLGLVKVVALDAVQDVGKAMHPQQLLGQIQGGSTQGLGLALMEEVQVTDGQIRNPSFTDYLIPTILDTPPMRIEVLEHPDPHSPYGLRGAGEPPTLSSTPAIVAAVRAATGRPLTHAPVRPEDIVGIEL
;
A
#
# COMPACT_ATOMS: atom_id res chain seq x y z
N MET A 1 2.44 22.23 -19.10
CA MET A 1 3.74 21.60 -18.80
C MET A 1 4.03 21.79 -17.32
N ALA A 2 4.05 20.72 -16.53
CA ALA A 2 4.36 20.82 -15.12
C ALA A 2 5.84 21.23 -14.97
N VAL A 3 6.10 22.38 -14.37
CA VAL A 3 7.46 22.82 -14.04
C VAL A 3 7.85 22.14 -12.72
N THR A 4 8.58 21.04 -12.84
CA THR A 4 9.21 20.39 -11.69
C THR A 4 10.54 21.08 -11.46
N THR A 5 10.65 21.94 -10.47
CA THR A 5 11.94 22.48 -10.03
C THR A 5 12.57 21.49 -9.05
N ARG A 6 13.66 20.92 -9.47
CA ARG A 6 14.48 20.00 -8.70
C ARG A 6 15.52 20.81 -7.92
N THR A 7 15.51 20.72 -6.57
CA THR A 7 16.69 21.03 -5.76
C THR A 7 17.21 19.69 -5.22
N VAL A 8 17.89 18.93 -6.08
CA VAL A 8 18.69 17.81 -5.60
C VAL A 8 20.10 18.33 -5.41
N THR A 9 20.59 18.29 -4.19
CA THR A 9 22.01 18.46 -3.91
C THR A 9 22.78 17.46 -4.75
N ASP A 10 23.80 17.96 -5.44
CA ASP A 10 24.60 17.23 -6.41
C ASP A 10 25.31 16.03 -5.76
N LEU A 11 24.69 14.84 -5.88
CA LEU A 11 25.28 13.59 -5.42
C LEU A 11 25.79 12.87 -6.65
N SER A 12 27.02 13.15 -7.04
CA SER A 12 27.73 12.43 -8.07
C SER A 12 27.92 10.96 -7.66
N SER A 13 27.13 10.06 -8.22
CA SER A 13 27.43 8.63 -8.21
C SER A 13 28.72 8.42 -9.01
N THR A 14 29.72 7.82 -8.40
CA THR A 14 30.99 7.47 -9.08
C THR A 14 30.81 6.32 -10.09
N THR A 15 29.68 5.62 -10.04
CA THR A 15 29.33 4.50 -10.92
C THR A 15 28.22 4.92 -11.88
N LYS A 16 28.47 4.81 -13.18
CA LYS A 16 27.45 5.05 -14.19
C LYS A 16 26.24 4.17 -13.95
N ASP A 17 25.04 4.77 -13.91
CA ASP A 17 23.76 4.09 -13.67
C ASP A 17 23.66 3.33 -12.32
N GLY A 18 24.48 3.71 -11.34
CA GLY A 18 24.45 3.21 -9.96
C GLY A 18 23.38 3.88 -9.08
N VAL A 19 23.47 3.63 -7.77
CA VAL A 19 22.61 4.24 -6.75
C VAL A 19 22.71 5.76 -6.78
N GLY A 20 21.55 6.45 -6.80
CA GLY A 20 21.47 7.92 -6.94
C GLY A 20 21.36 8.42 -8.39
N ALA A 21 21.63 7.59 -9.37
CA ALA A 21 21.39 7.93 -10.79
C ALA A 21 19.93 7.70 -11.19
N SER A 22 19.57 8.13 -12.41
CA SER A 22 18.23 7.91 -12.99
C SER A 22 18.32 7.13 -14.30
N PRO A 23 18.78 5.86 -14.28
CA PRO A 23 18.85 5.06 -15.49
C PRO A 23 17.45 4.74 -16.04
N ARG A 24 17.37 4.41 -17.32
CA ARG A 24 16.12 3.96 -17.93
C ARG A 24 15.71 2.61 -17.32
N ARG A 25 14.40 2.44 -17.12
CA ARG A 25 13.84 1.13 -16.70
C ARG A 25 14.15 0.06 -17.76
N PRO A 26 14.59 -1.13 -17.37
CA PRO A 26 14.89 -2.22 -18.33
C PRO A 26 13.64 -2.72 -19.06
N ASP A 27 12.46 -2.67 -18.43
CA ASP A 27 11.17 -3.09 -18.99
C ASP A 27 10.37 -1.95 -19.64
N GLY A 28 10.88 -0.71 -19.60
CA GLY A 28 10.14 0.48 -20.01
C GLY A 28 9.81 0.52 -21.51
N THR A 29 10.77 0.16 -22.38
CA THR A 29 10.57 0.16 -23.83
C THR A 29 9.47 -0.83 -24.22
N LEU A 30 9.54 -2.07 -23.73
CA LEU A 30 8.52 -3.08 -24.01
C LEU A 30 7.11 -2.65 -23.59
N LYS A 31 7.00 -1.95 -22.45
CA LYS A 31 5.71 -1.45 -21.95
C LYS A 31 5.11 -0.37 -22.84
N VAL A 32 5.90 0.57 -23.34
CA VAL A 32 5.39 1.67 -24.18
C VAL A 32 5.21 1.29 -25.64
N THR A 33 5.85 0.21 -26.11
CA THR A 33 5.67 -0.34 -27.47
C THR A 33 4.55 -1.39 -27.53
N GLY A 34 3.99 -1.80 -26.37
CA GLY A 34 2.96 -2.85 -26.30
C GLY A 34 3.51 -4.27 -26.44
N GLU A 35 4.83 -4.47 -26.34
CA GLU A 35 5.47 -5.79 -26.42
C GLU A 35 5.62 -6.47 -25.04
N PHE A 36 5.36 -5.75 -23.97
CA PHE A 36 5.40 -6.29 -22.61
C PHE A 36 4.15 -7.14 -22.35
N ALA A 37 4.33 -8.43 -22.05
CA ALA A 37 3.24 -9.31 -21.71
C ALA A 37 2.75 -9.08 -20.26
N TYR A 38 1.54 -8.61 -20.11
CA TYR A 38 0.83 -8.60 -18.83
C TYR A 38 0.19 -9.97 -18.55
N SER A 39 -0.21 -10.21 -17.33
CA SER A 39 -0.89 -11.45 -16.92
C SER A 39 -2.14 -11.74 -17.74
N SER A 40 -2.86 -10.72 -18.18
CA SER A 40 -4.02 -10.83 -19.08
C SER A 40 -3.66 -11.22 -20.51
N ASP A 41 -2.41 -11.04 -20.95
CA ASP A 41 -1.99 -11.34 -22.35
C ASP A 41 -1.48 -12.77 -22.53
N MET A 42 -1.32 -13.51 -21.43
CA MET A 42 -0.81 -14.88 -21.45
C MET A 42 -1.72 -15.79 -22.26
N TRP A 43 -1.11 -16.67 -23.04
CA TRP A 43 -1.82 -17.64 -23.87
C TRP A 43 -1.03 -18.96 -23.94
N MET A 44 -1.76 -20.08 -23.91
CA MET A 44 -1.21 -21.42 -24.16
C MET A 44 -2.16 -22.19 -25.05
N GLU A 45 -1.61 -23.15 -25.81
CA GLU A 45 -2.41 -24.08 -26.60
C GLU A 45 -3.29 -24.92 -25.68
N ASP A 46 -4.51 -25.25 -26.13
CA ASP A 46 -5.51 -26.01 -25.39
C ASP A 46 -5.97 -25.42 -24.03
N MET A 47 -5.64 -24.17 -23.74
CA MET A 47 -6.08 -23.51 -22.50
C MET A 47 -7.60 -23.38 -22.44
N LEU A 48 -8.10 -23.40 -21.21
CA LEU A 48 -9.49 -23.09 -20.87
C LEU A 48 -9.59 -21.71 -20.23
N TRP A 49 -10.78 -21.14 -20.28
CA TRP A 49 -11.14 -19.91 -19.62
C TRP A 49 -11.91 -20.20 -18.34
N GLY A 50 -11.41 -19.67 -17.24
CA GLY A 50 -12.05 -19.69 -15.94
C GLY A 50 -13.01 -18.54 -15.75
N ALA A 51 -14.12 -18.77 -15.06
CA ALA A 51 -15.05 -17.75 -14.63
C ALA A 51 -15.62 -18.09 -13.26
N THR A 52 -16.02 -17.06 -12.49
CA THR A 52 -16.53 -17.20 -11.12
C THR A 52 -17.99 -16.78 -11.05
N LEU A 53 -18.89 -17.68 -10.62
CA LEU A 53 -20.23 -17.31 -10.23
C LEU A 53 -20.19 -16.64 -8.87
N ARG A 54 -20.71 -15.42 -8.80
CA ARG A 54 -20.72 -14.59 -7.60
C ARG A 54 -22.12 -14.40 -7.05
N SER A 55 -22.22 -14.31 -5.70
CA SER A 55 -23.49 -14.06 -5.03
C SER A 55 -24.06 -12.69 -5.42
N PRO A 56 -25.37 -12.62 -5.76
CA PRO A 56 -26.08 -11.36 -5.94
C PRO A 56 -26.52 -10.71 -4.62
N HIS A 57 -26.39 -11.43 -3.50
CA HIS A 57 -26.87 -11.01 -2.18
C HIS A 57 -25.70 -10.64 -1.26
N PRO A 58 -25.82 -9.58 -0.45
CA PRO A 58 -24.82 -9.24 0.56
C PRO A 58 -24.83 -10.19 1.76
N HIS A 59 -25.97 -10.82 2.06
CA HIS A 59 -26.11 -11.79 3.14
C HIS A 59 -27.23 -12.78 2.83
N ALA A 60 -26.89 -14.05 2.72
CA ALA A 60 -27.87 -15.11 2.49
C ALA A 60 -27.32 -16.49 2.90
N ARG A 61 -28.19 -17.39 3.34
CA ARG A 61 -27.87 -18.82 3.44
C ARG A 61 -27.96 -19.46 2.07
N ILE A 62 -27.07 -20.40 1.78
CA ILE A 62 -27.11 -21.25 0.61
C ILE A 62 -27.85 -22.53 1.02
N LEU A 63 -29.01 -22.75 0.42
CA LEU A 63 -29.84 -23.97 0.66
C LEU A 63 -29.46 -25.09 -0.29
N GLY A 64 -28.88 -24.76 -1.46
CA GLY A 64 -28.42 -25.72 -2.45
C GLY A 64 -27.77 -25.05 -3.65
N VAL A 65 -26.86 -25.76 -4.32
CA VAL A 65 -26.23 -25.36 -5.58
C VAL A 65 -26.39 -26.50 -6.59
N ASP A 66 -27.11 -26.25 -7.67
CA ASP A 66 -27.31 -27.22 -8.77
C ASP A 66 -26.53 -26.78 -10.02
N VAL A 67 -25.50 -27.54 -10.36
CA VAL A 67 -24.61 -27.32 -11.50
C VAL A 67 -24.97 -28.19 -12.74
N THR A 68 -26.04 -28.99 -12.65
CA THR A 68 -26.38 -30.03 -13.64
C THR A 68 -26.56 -29.46 -15.03
N GLU A 69 -27.26 -28.34 -15.19
CA GLU A 69 -27.50 -27.72 -16.49
C GLU A 69 -26.29 -26.96 -17.03
N ALA A 70 -25.44 -26.45 -16.16
CA ALA A 70 -24.18 -25.81 -16.55
C ALA A 70 -23.21 -26.82 -17.18
N LEU A 71 -23.10 -28.03 -16.62
CA LEU A 71 -22.24 -29.10 -17.14
C LEU A 71 -22.70 -29.61 -18.52
N LYS A 72 -23.94 -29.37 -18.93
CA LYS A 72 -24.46 -29.74 -20.25
C LYS A 72 -24.15 -28.72 -21.35
N VAL A 73 -23.65 -27.56 -21.01
CA VAL A 73 -23.29 -26.53 -22.01
C VAL A 73 -22.11 -27.01 -22.83
N PRO A 74 -22.23 -27.12 -24.17
CA PRO A 74 -21.11 -27.55 -25.02
C PRO A 74 -19.91 -26.64 -24.86
N GLY A 75 -18.70 -27.22 -24.66
CA GLY A 75 -17.46 -26.49 -24.42
C GLY A 75 -17.12 -26.31 -22.95
N VAL A 76 -18.00 -26.63 -22.01
CA VAL A 76 -17.70 -26.66 -20.58
C VAL A 76 -16.91 -27.93 -20.22
N SER A 77 -15.79 -27.75 -19.54
CA SER A 77 -14.92 -28.84 -19.11
C SER A 77 -15.08 -29.18 -17.62
N ALA A 78 -15.41 -28.21 -16.79
CA ALA A 78 -15.64 -28.41 -15.35
C ALA A 78 -16.50 -27.29 -14.76
N VAL A 79 -17.26 -27.63 -13.72
CA VAL A 79 -17.94 -26.71 -12.81
C VAL A 79 -17.65 -27.20 -11.39
N LEU A 80 -17.10 -26.37 -10.53
CA LEU A 80 -16.71 -26.74 -9.17
C LEU A 80 -17.44 -25.87 -8.14
N THR A 81 -17.76 -26.47 -7.01
CA THR A 81 -18.33 -25.85 -5.81
C THR A 81 -17.42 -26.07 -4.60
N HIS A 82 -17.83 -25.60 -3.43
CA HIS A 82 -17.08 -25.83 -2.19
C HIS A 82 -16.86 -27.32 -1.86
N GLU A 83 -17.69 -28.24 -2.39
CA GLU A 83 -17.52 -29.68 -2.19
C GLU A 83 -16.30 -30.23 -2.91
N ASP A 84 -15.92 -29.63 -4.02
CA ASP A 84 -14.80 -30.03 -4.88
C ASP A 84 -13.43 -29.52 -4.37
N VAL A 85 -13.38 -28.69 -3.33
CA VAL A 85 -12.14 -28.22 -2.72
C VAL A 85 -11.51 -29.36 -1.91
N PRO A 86 -10.33 -29.88 -2.31
CA PRO A 86 -9.79 -31.12 -1.77
C PRO A 86 -9.11 -30.95 -0.40
N GLY A 87 -8.66 -29.76 -0.09
CA GLY A 87 -7.93 -29.42 1.14
C GLY A 87 -8.72 -28.46 2.04
N ASP A 88 -8.01 -27.47 2.56
CA ASP A 88 -8.62 -26.45 3.41
C ASP A 88 -9.64 -25.63 2.63
N LYS A 89 -10.87 -25.59 3.13
CA LYS A 89 -11.95 -24.86 2.47
C LYS A 89 -11.94 -23.36 2.74
N ARG A 90 -11.03 -22.89 3.58
CA ARG A 90 -10.87 -21.49 3.94
C ARG A 90 -9.42 -21.05 3.77
N TYR A 91 -9.23 -19.79 3.45
CA TYR A 91 -7.95 -19.12 3.33
C TYR A 91 -8.03 -17.71 3.92
N GLY A 92 -6.95 -16.98 3.96
CA GLY A 92 -6.90 -15.60 4.38
C GLY A 92 -5.49 -15.17 4.77
N LEU A 93 -5.25 -13.87 4.71
CA LEU A 93 -3.92 -13.29 4.91
C LEU A 93 -3.49 -13.38 6.39
N GLU A 94 -4.28 -12.83 7.29
CA GLU A 94 -4.04 -12.87 8.74
C GLU A 94 -4.92 -13.92 9.44
N HIS A 95 -6.18 -14.04 9.01
CA HIS A 95 -7.12 -15.04 9.51
C HIS A 95 -7.59 -15.93 8.36
N GLN A 96 -7.66 -17.24 8.58
CA GLN A 96 -8.23 -18.18 7.59
C GLN A 96 -9.77 -18.20 7.71
N ASP A 97 -10.41 -17.08 7.44
CA ASP A 97 -11.85 -16.88 7.62
C ASP A 97 -12.65 -16.90 6.30
N GLN A 98 -12.01 -16.58 5.16
CA GLN A 98 -12.66 -16.51 3.86
C GLN A 98 -12.75 -17.89 3.19
N PRO A 99 -13.95 -18.37 2.79
CA PRO A 99 -14.06 -19.62 2.06
C PRO A 99 -13.54 -19.49 0.63
N VAL A 100 -12.91 -20.57 0.13
CA VAL A 100 -12.50 -20.67 -1.29
C VAL A 100 -13.70 -20.51 -2.22
N LEU A 101 -14.78 -21.19 -1.91
CA LEU A 101 -16.12 -21.04 -2.49
C LEU A 101 -17.12 -21.10 -1.33
N ALA A 102 -18.13 -20.25 -1.35
CA ALA A 102 -19.11 -20.13 -0.28
C ALA A 102 -19.72 -21.49 0.08
N ILE A 103 -19.72 -21.82 1.40
CA ILE A 103 -20.10 -23.14 1.90
C ILE A 103 -21.60 -23.19 2.20
N ASP A 104 -22.00 -22.49 3.25
CA ASP A 104 -23.35 -22.50 3.80
C ASP A 104 -24.03 -21.13 3.79
N LYS A 105 -23.23 -20.08 3.65
CA LYS A 105 -23.65 -18.69 3.71
C LYS A 105 -22.76 -17.81 2.86
N VAL A 106 -23.36 -16.83 2.21
CA VAL A 106 -22.65 -15.70 1.62
C VAL A 106 -22.72 -14.51 2.58
N ARG A 107 -21.62 -13.80 2.72
CA ARG A 107 -21.43 -12.71 3.68
C ARG A 107 -21.22 -11.35 3.03
N TYR A 108 -20.99 -11.29 1.73
CA TYR A 108 -21.01 -10.05 0.95
C TYR A 108 -21.51 -10.28 -0.47
N LYS A 109 -22.01 -9.23 -1.11
CA LYS A 109 -22.38 -9.29 -2.54
C LYS A 109 -21.11 -9.38 -3.39
N GLY A 110 -21.03 -10.44 -4.19
CA GLY A 110 -19.84 -10.72 -5.00
C GLY A 110 -19.00 -11.90 -4.50
N GLU A 111 -19.36 -12.51 -3.36
CA GLU A 111 -18.69 -13.72 -2.87
C GLU A 111 -18.76 -14.87 -3.86
N ALA A 112 -17.64 -15.58 -4.06
CA ALA A 112 -17.53 -16.69 -4.99
C ALA A 112 -18.35 -17.91 -4.52
N VAL A 113 -19.23 -18.43 -5.36
CA VAL A 113 -20.11 -19.59 -5.06
C VAL A 113 -19.70 -20.83 -5.86
N ALA A 114 -19.37 -20.65 -7.12
CA ALA A 114 -18.92 -21.72 -8.01
C ALA A 114 -17.94 -21.17 -9.05
N VAL A 115 -17.13 -22.06 -9.64
CA VAL A 115 -16.21 -21.73 -10.73
C VAL A 115 -16.40 -22.66 -11.91
N VAL A 116 -16.20 -22.11 -13.11
CA VAL A 116 -16.40 -22.81 -14.38
C VAL A 116 -15.11 -22.75 -15.20
N ALA A 117 -14.75 -23.86 -15.87
CA ALA A 117 -13.75 -23.88 -16.92
C ALA A 117 -14.39 -24.26 -18.26
N ALA A 118 -14.18 -23.47 -19.29
CA ALA A 118 -14.73 -23.68 -20.63
C ALA A 118 -13.73 -23.31 -21.74
N ASP A 119 -14.00 -23.74 -22.96
CA ASP A 119 -13.18 -23.50 -24.15
C ASP A 119 -13.14 -22.03 -24.61
N HIS A 120 -14.10 -21.23 -24.16
CA HIS A 120 -14.22 -19.82 -24.52
C HIS A 120 -14.82 -19.01 -23.35
N PRO A 121 -14.44 -17.73 -23.15
CA PRO A 121 -15.00 -16.93 -22.06
C PRO A 121 -16.52 -16.78 -22.11
N GLU A 122 -17.10 -16.67 -23.32
CA GLU A 122 -18.55 -16.60 -23.49
C GLU A 122 -19.24 -17.94 -23.15
N THR A 123 -18.60 -19.08 -23.43
CA THR A 123 -19.09 -20.40 -23.00
C THR A 123 -19.13 -20.49 -21.47
N ALA A 124 -18.07 -20.04 -20.80
CA ALA A 124 -18.01 -19.99 -19.35
C ALA A 124 -19.11 -19.10 -18.75
N ARG A 125 -19.34 -17.91 -19.34
CA ARG A 125 -20.41 -16.99 -18.94
C ARG A 125 -21.79 -17.62 -19.06
N ARG A 126 -22.08 -18.26 -20.19
CA ARG A 126 -23.37 -18.97 -20.40
C ARG A 126 -23.56 -20.15 -19.46
N ALA A 127 -22.49 -20.83 -19.09
CA ALA A 127 -22.56 -21.92 -18.12
C ALA A 127 -22.86 -21.38 -16.72
N MET A 128 -22.27 -20.27 -16.30
CA MET A 128 -22.60 -19.62 -15.01
C MET A 128 -24.09 -19.28 -14.90
N GLU A 129 -24.72 -18.78 -15.97
CA GLU A 129 -26.16 -18.48 -16.02
C GLU A 129 -27.06 -19.70 -15.86
N ARG A 130 -26.50 -20.92 -16.02
CA ARG A 130 -27.23 -22.19 -15.86
C ARG A 130 -27.02 -22.83 -14.48
N ILE A 131 -26.13 -22.31 -13.67
CA ILE A 131 -26.01 -22.74 -12.28
C ILE A 131 -27.18 -22.13 -11.50
N ARG A 132 -27.89 -22.97 -10.76
CA ARG A 132 -28.97 -22.54 -9.88
C ARG A 132 -28.48 -22.57 -8.44
N VAL A 133 -28.68 -21.48 -7.73
CA VAL A 133 -28.40 -21.39 -6.30
C VAL A 133 -29.68 -21.00 -5.58
N ASP A 134 -30.09 -21.81 -4.63
CA ASP A 134 -31.23 -21.52 -3.78
C ASP A 134 -30.77 -20.76 -2.55
N TYR A 135 -31.21 -19.50 -2.40
CA TYR A 135 -30.85 -18.61 -1.32
C TYR A 135 -32.02 -18.35 -0.34
N GLU A 136 -31.72 -18.36 0.95
CA GLU A 136 -32.54 -17.70 1.96
C GLU A 136 -31.89 -16.35 2.29
N VAL A 137 -32.44 -15.27 1.77
CA VAL A 137 -31.89 -13.91 1.96
C VAL A 137 -32.03 -13.46 3.40
N LEU A 138 -30.95 -12.92 3.96
CA LEU A 138 -30.87 -12.42 5.33
C LEU A 138 -30.65 -10.89 5.32
N GLU A 139 -30.97 -10.25 6.44
CA GLU A 139 -30.68 -8.82 6.63
C GLU A 139 -29.17 -8.61 6.78
N PRO A 140 -28.54 -7.68 6.00
CA PRO A 140 -27.13 -7.42 6.12
C PRO A 140 -26.83 -6.48 7.29
N ILE A 141 -25.68 -6.69 7.93
CA ILE A 141 -25.10 -5.80 8.92
C ILE A 141 -24.14 -4.88 8.17
N SER A 142 -24.54 -3.61 7.97
CA SER A 142 -23.76 -2.65 7.15
C SER A 142 -23.23 -1.46 7.96
N ASP A 143 -23.68 -1.25 9.20
CA ASP A 143 -23.20 -0.17 10.06
C ASP A 143 -22.04 -0.65 10.95
N SER A 144 -20.82 -0.17 10.61
CA SER A 144 -19.60 -0.49 11.34
C SER A 144 -19.62 0.00 12.81
N ARG A 145 -20.27 1.12 13.10
CA ARG A 145 -20.37 1.63 14.48
C ARG A 145 -21.25 0.72 15.35
N ARG A 146 -22.37 0.25 14.79
CA ARG A 146 -23.21 -0.75 15.44
C ARG A 146 -22.45 -2.06 15.65
N ALA A 147 -21.72 -2.54 14.65
CA ALA A 147 -20.89 -3.74 14.74
C ALA A 147 -19.79 -3.62 15.81
N ALA A 148 -19.22 -2.42 16.01
CA ALA A 148 -18.18 -2.16 16.99
C ALA A 148 -18.70 -2.06 18.43
N LEU A 149 -19.82 -1.38 18.63
CA LEU A 149 -20.21 -0.87 19.96
C LEU A 149 -21.49 -1.49 20.53
N ASP A 150 -22.40 -2.00 19.68
CA ASP A 150 -23.65 -2.63 20.12
C ASP A 150 -23.43 -4.11 20.48
N PRO A 151 -23.54 -4.50 21.78
CA PRO A 151 -23.36 -5.90 22.18
C PRO A 151 -24.47 -6.83 21.66
N ASP A 152 -25.62 -6.28 21.27
CA ASP A 152 -26.76 -7.02 20.72
C ASP A 152 -26.74 -7.09 19.17
N CYS A 153 -25.70 -6.56 18.54
CA CYS A 153 -25.52 -6.64 17.08
C CYS A 153 -25.38 -8.12 16.66
N PRO A 154 -26.18 -8.61 15.69
CA PRO A 154 -26.02 -9.96 15.18
C PRO A 154 -24.60 -10.22 14.69
N LEU A 155 -24.14 -11.47 14.75
CA LEU A 155 -22.79 -11.83 14.31
C LEU A 155 -22.74 -12.07 12.81
N VAL A 156 -21.72 -11.54 12.14
CA VAL A 156 -21.40 -11.84 10.74
C VAL A 156 -20.85 -13.25 10.61
N HIS A 157 -20.02 -13.66 11.59
CA HIS A 157 -19.45 -14.99 11.69
C HIS A 157 -19.91 -15.69 12.98
N GLU A 158 -20.24 -16.97 12.86
CA GLU A 158 -20.67 -17.77 14.00
C GLU A 158 -19.48 -18.04 14.95
N PRO A 159 -19.71 -18.13 16.27
CA PRO A 159 -18.68 -18.46 17.23
C PRO A 159 -17.95 -19.77 16.89
N GLY A 160 -16.61 -19.76 16.99
CA GLY A 160 -15.77 -20.91 16.68
C GLY A 160 -15.51 -21.16 15.21
N THR A 161 -15.99 -20.28 14.30
CA THR A 161 -15.68 -20.37 12.88
C THR A 161 -14.44 -19.58 12.46
N ILE A 162 -13.95 -18.72 13.34
CA ILE A 162 -12.77 -17.88 13.15
C ILE A 162 -11.75 -18.22 14.23
N PRO A 163 -10.44 -18.24 13.91
CA PRO A 163 -9.39 -18.36 14.92
C PRO A 163 -9.50 -17.25 15.98
N GLU A 164 -9.32 -17.60 17.25
CA GLU A 164 -9.26 -16.63 18.33
C GLU A 164 -7.83 -16.10 18.48
N HIS A 165 -7.70 -14.80 18.55
CA HIS A 165 -6.44 -14.08 18.78
C HIS A 165 -6.59 -13.20 20.02
N PRO A 166 -6.24 -13.71 21.21
CA PRO A 166 -6.39 -12.97 22.47
C PRO A 166 -5.71 -11.60 22.44
N GLU A 167 -4.59 -11.47 21.72
CA GLU A 167 -3.82 -10.25 21.54
C GLU A 167 -4.59 -9.15 20.79
N TYR A 168 -5.66 -9.50 20.08
CA TYR A 168 -6.48 -8.56 19.32
C TYR A 168 -7.73 -8.07 20.07
N ASN A 169 -7.94 -8.51 21.30
CA ASN A 169 -9.14 -8.15 22.10
C ASN A 169 -10.46 -8.38 21.33
N GLN A 170 -10.56 -9.49 20.62
CA GLN A 170 -11.73 -9.85 19.80
C GLN A 170 -12.98 -10.04 20.65
N ARG A 171 -14.09 -9.50 20.16
CA ARG A 171 -15.41 -9.69 20.82
C ARG A 171 -16.56 -9.38 19.85
N GLY A 172 -17.50 -10.28 19.71
CA GLY A 172 -18.64 -10.07 18.81
C GLY A 172 -18.18 -9.93 17.36
N ASN A 173 -18.52 -8.83 16.70
CA ASN A 173 -18.04 -8.50 15.37
C ASN A 173 -16.69 -7.77 15.35
N ARG A 174 -16.05 -7.55 16.49
CA ARG A 174 -14.73 -6.90 16.55
C ARG A 174 -13.64 -7.87 16.12
N LEU A 175 -12.95 -7.52 15.04
CA LEU A 175 -11.73 -8.19 14.57
C LEU A 175 -10.55 -7.88 15.49
N ARG A 176 -10.37 -6.60 15.80
CA ARG A 176 -9.36 -6.10 16.72
C ARG A 176 -9.88 -4.86 17.43
N TYR A 177 -9.58 -4.74 18.70
CA TYR A 177 -9.66 -3.52 19.48
C TYR A 177 -8.27 -3.19 19.99
N GLN A 178 -7.73 -2.01 19.64
CA GLN A 178 -6.42 -1.56 20.06
C GLN A 178 -6.54 -0.22 20.79
N PRO A 179 -6.42 -0.21 22.14
CA PRO A 179 -6.29 1.02 22.90
C PRO A 179 -4.88 1.59 22.78
N VAL A 180 -4.73 2.92 22.94
CA VAL A 180 -3.44 3.57 23.26
C VAL A 180 -3.67 4.57 24.38
N ARG A 181 -2.85 4.48 25.43
CA ARG A 181 -2.96 5.29 26.64
C ARG A 181 -1.60 5.88 26.99
N THR A 182 -1.53 7.23 27.11
CA THR A 182 -0.33 7.91 27.59
C THR A 182 -0.64 8.92 28.68
N GLY A 183 0.38 9.34 29.42
CA GLY A 183 0.27 10.36 30.46
C GLY A 183 -0.76 10.00 31.53
N ALA A 184 -1.64 10.93 31.83
CA ALA A 184 -2.66 10.75 32.88
C ALA A 184 -3.68 9.62 32.57
N PHE A 185 -3.83 9.22 31.32
CA PHE A 185 -4.72 8.13 30.95
C PHE A 185 -4.13 6.75 31.25
N THR A 186 -2.80 6.62 31.31
CA THR A 186 -2.13 5.34 31.65
C THR A 186 -2.55 4.83 33.04
N GLU A 187 -2.59 5.72 34.04
CA GLU A 187 -2.99 5.38 35.42
C GLU A 187 -4.50 5.13 35.56
N ALA A 188 -5.29 5.69 34.65
CA ALA A 188 -6.74 5.57 34.63
C ALA A 188 -7.27 4.36 33.86
N ALA A 189 -6.40 3.71 33.07
CA ALA A 189 -6.76 2.64 32.15
C ALA A 189 -7.49 1.48 32.84
N GLY A 190 -8.54 0.96 32.17
CA GLY A 190 -9.32 -0.18 32.65
C GLY A 190 -10.21 0.08 33.87
N ALA A 191 -10.19 1.26 34.46
CA ALA A 191 -11.04 1.60 35.61
C ALA A 191 -12.25 2.44 35.18
N ALA A 192 -13.44 1.84 35.24
CA ALA A 192 -14.69 2.49 34.83
C ALA A 192 -14.84 3.91 35.41
N GLY A 193 -15.05 4.89 34.56
CA GLY A 193 -15.26 6.31 34.94
C GLY A 193 -13.99 7.11 35.28
N ARG A 194 -12.83 6.48 35.44
CA ARG A 194 -11.58 7.22 35.73
C ARG A 194 -11.06 7.99 34.50
N GLU A 195 -11.08 7.38 33.30
CA GLU A 195 -10.68 8.05 32.07
C GLU A 195 -11.54 9.28 31.77
N SER A 196 -12.88 9.19 32.03
CA SER A 196 -13.79 10.34 31.91
C SER A 196 -13.41 11.47 32.85
N GLY A 197 -13.08 11.16 34.13
CA GLY A 197 -12.63 12.16 35.10
C GLY A 197 -11.29 12.82 34.74
N VAL A 198 -10.35 12.06 34.12
CA VAL A 198 -9.10 12.62 33.57
C VAL A 198 -9.41 13.58 32.44
N LEU A 199 -10.28 13.17 31.49
CA LEU A 199 -10.66 14.00 30.35
C LEU A 199 -11.35 15.30 30.78
N GLU A 200 -12.30 15.24 31.72
CA GLU A 200 -12.95 16.44 32.26
C GLU A 200 -11.97 17.43 32.91
N ARG A 201 -10.97 16.94 33.64
CA ARG A 201 -9.90 17.75 34.20
C ARG A 201 -9.06 18.40 33.09
N LEU A 202 -8.62 17.66 32.11
CA LEU A 202 -7.79 18.15 31.02
C LEU A 202 -8.55 19.17 30.16
N ARG A 203 -9.86 18.99 29.96
CA ARG A 203 -10.73 19.98 29.30
C ARG A 203 -10.77 21.30 30.09
N ALA A 204 -10.85 21.23 31.41
CA ALA A 204 -10.88 22.41 32.27
C ALA A 204 -9.52 23.14 32.32
N GLU A 205 -8.40 22.43 32.03
CA GLU A 205 -7.04 22.98 32.00
C GLU A 205 -6.67 23.57 30.63
N ALA A 206 -7.40 23.23 29.58
CA ALA A 206 -7.15 23.68 28.22
C ALA A 206 -7.75 25.09 27.99
N ASP A 207 -7.02 25.92 27.24
CA ASP A 207 -7.50 27.25 26.84
C ASP A 207 -8.32 27.19 25.56
N ALA A 208 -8.07 26.18 24.69
CA ALA A 208 -8.83 25.89 23.50
C ALA A 208 -9.12 24.38 23.39
N VAL A 209 -10.35 24.02 23.03
CA VAL A 209 -10.78 22.64 22.82
C VAL A 209 -11.57 22.56 21.53
N VAL A 210 -11.19 21.63 20.65
CA VAL A 210 -11.92 21.33 19.43
C VAL A 210 -12.30 19.85 19.40
N SER A 211 -13.57 19.58 19.06
CA SER A 211 -14.09 18.21 18.95
C SER A 211 -14.91 18.07 17.67
N SER A 212 -14.77 16.92 16.99
CA SER A 212 -15.55 16.64 15.78
C SER A 212 -15.62 15.16 15.47
N GLU A 213 -16.61 14.80 14.68
CA GLU A 213 -16.70 13.51 14.01
C GLU A 213 -16.18 13.67 12.58
N TYR A 214 -15.46 12.63 12.10
CA TYR A 214 -14.86 12.59 10.76
C TYR A 214 -15.24 11.27 10.10
N GLU A 215 -15.42 11.33 8.80
CA GLU A 215 -15.69 10.15 7.99
C GLU A 215 -14.80 10.12 6.76
N VAL A 216 -14.24 8.95 6.46
CA VAL A 216 -13.51 8.67 5.22
C VAL A 216 -14.23 7.54 4.52
N GLY A 217 -14.64 7.77 3.27
CA GLY A 217 -15.34 6.80 2.44
C GLY A 217 -14.44 5.62 2.03
N MET A 218 -15.08 4.55 1.53
CA MET A 218 -14.39 3.42 0.94
C MET A 218 -13.75 3.86 -0.39
N GLN A 219 -12.45 3.57 -0.60
CA GLN A 219 -11.73 3.89 -1.83
C GLN A 219 -11.22 2.62 -2.50
N ASP A 220 -11.36 2.51 -3.81
CA ASP A 220 -10.78 1.45 -4.62
C ASP A 220 -9.33 1.79 -5.01
N GLN A 221 -8.47 0.78 -5.11
CA GLN A 221 -7.07 0.96 -5.55
C GLN A 221 -6.96 1.42 -7.01
N ALA A 222 -7.98 1.19 -7.79
CA ALA A 222 -8.16 1.65 -9.17
C ALA A 222 -6.97 1.30 -10.10
N PHE A 223 -6.32 0.16 -9.86
CA PHE A 223 -5.28 -0.32 -10.75
C PHE A 223 -5.86 -0.62 -12.15
N LEU A 224 -5.13 -0.25 -13.22
CA LEU A 224 -5.64 -0.33 -14.58
C LEU A 224 -5.76 -1.76 -15.12
N GLY A 225 -4.88 -2.66 -14.71
CA GLY A 225 -4.94 -4.08 -15.07
C GLY A 225 -5.73 -4.89 -14.05
N PRO A 226 -6.98 -5.34 -14.33
CA PRO A 226 -7.73 -6.19 -13.40
C PRO A 226 -7.01 -7.50 -13.06
N GLU A 227 -7.57 -8.25 -12.11
CA GLU A 227 -7.04 -9.54 -11.69
C GLU A 227 -6.94 -10.49 -12.86
N SER A 228 -5.79 -11.12 -13.02
CA SER A 228 -5.55 -12.07 -14.08
C SER A 228 -4.37 -12.99 -13.77
N GLY A 229 -4.43 -14.19 -14.37
CA GLY A 229 -3.37 -15.19 -14.26
C GLY A 229 -3.76 -16.47 -14.97
N MET A 230 -2.81 -17.40 -15.03
CA MET A 230 -2.98 -18.70 -15.65
C MET A 230 -2.32 -19.78 -14.80
N ALA A 231 -3.11 -20.79 -14.44
CA ALA A 231 -2.63 -22.00 -13.78
C ALA A 231 -2.40 -23.09 -14.80
N VAL A 232 -1.26 -23.79 -14.72
CA VAL A 232 -0.84 -24.85 -15.62
C VAL A 232 -0.58 -26.12 -14.80
N PRO A 233 -1.26 -27.24 -15.06
CA PRO A 233 -0.97 -28.48 -14.34
C PRO A 233 0.42 -28.98 -14.71
N ALA A 234 1.18 -29.42 -13.72
CA ALA A 234 2.54 -29.88 -13.91
C ALA A 234 2.61 -31.42 -13.94
N GLU A 235 3.62 -31.98 -14.65
CA GLU A 235 3.81 -33.44 -14.80
C GLU A 235 4.04 -34.18 -13.49
N ASP A 236 4.56 -33.48 -12.48
CA ASP A 236 4.83 -34.01 -11.14
C ASP A 236 3.60 -34.03 -10.20
N GLY A 237 2.40 -33.73 -10.75
CA GLY A 237 1.14 -33.63 -10.02
C GLY A 237 0.92 -32.31 -9.28
N GLY A 238 1.83 -31.36 -9.44
CA GLY A 238 1.72 -29.99 -8.92
C GLY A 238 1.04 -29.03 -9.90
N VAL A 239 1.19 -27.72 -9.64
CA VAL A 239 0.67 -26.65 -10.47
C VAL A 239 1.66 -25.50 -10.55
N ASP A 240 1.83 -24.96 -11.77
CA ASP A 240 2.57 -23.74 -12.05
C ASP A 240 1.58 -22.60 -12.25
N LEU A 241 1.65 -21.57 -11.42
CA LEU A 241 0.76 -20.43 -11.49
C LEU A 241 1.53 -19.17 -11.91
N TYR A 242 1.12 -18.59 -13.01
CA TYR A 242 1.59 -17.29 -13.51
C TYR A 242 0.54 -16.24 -13.17
N VAL A 243 0.87 -15.29 -12.30
CA VAL A 243 -0.13 -14.40 -11.72
C VAL A 243 0.40 -13.01 -11.44
N ALA A 244 -0.48 -12.02 -11.50
CA ALA A 244 -0.23 -10.67 -11.00
C ALA A 244 -0.53 -10.62 -9.50
N THR A 245 0.51 -10.58 -8.66
CA THR A 245 0.41 -10.52 -7.20
C THR A 245 1.46 -9.59 -6.60
N GLN A 246 1.31 -9.27 -5.31
CA GLN A 246 2.30 -8.54 -4.51
C GLN A 246 3.16 -9.45 -3.63
N TRP A 247 2.75 -10.70 -3.37
CA TRP A 247 3.40 -11.55 -2.37
C TRP A 247 3.39 -13.04 -2.72
N LEU A 248 4.28 -13.45 -3.60
CA LEU A 248 4.34 -14.82 -4.15
C LEU A 248 4.33 -15.93 -3.10
N HIS A 249 5.12 -15.82 -2.02
CA HIS A 249 5.24 -16.89 -1.03
C HIS A 249 4.04 -16.95 -0.05
N VAL A 250 3.36 -15.84 0.19
CA VAL A 250 2.12 -15.84 0.98
C VAL A 250 0.98 -16.41 0.16
N ASP A 251 0.89 -16.07 -1.13
CA ASP A 251 -0.05 -16.72 -2.03
C ASP A 251 0.16 -18.24 -2.02
N GLN A 252 1.41 -18.69 -2.21
CA GLN A 252 1.77 -20.11 -2.18
C GLN A 252 1.34 -20.81 -0.89
N ARG A 253 1.55 -20.15 0.27
CA ARG A 253 1.16 -20.69 1.59
C ARG A 253 -0.34 -20.83 1.79
N GLN A 254 -1.16 -20.03 1.12
CA GLN A 254 -2.61 -20.09 1.16
C GLN A 254 -3.17 -21.07 0.11
N ILE A 255 -2.55 -21.12 -1.08
CA ILE A 255 -3.00 -21.97 -2.19
C ILE A 255 -2.73 -23.45 -1.90
N ALA A 256 -1.55 -23.81 -1.43
CA ALA A 256 -1.15 -25.19 -1.25
C ALA A 256 -2.07 -26.00 -0.30
N PRO A 257 -2.43 -25.49 0.90
CA PRO A 257 -3.40 -26.18 1.77
C PRO A 257 -4.79 -26.32 1.16
N ALA A 258 -5.28 -25.32 0.42
CA ALA A 258 -6.59 -25.40 -0.24
C ALA A 258 -6.62 -26.48 -1.35
N LEU A 259 -5.48 -26.69 -2.02
CA LEU A 259 -5.34 -27.75 -3.04
C LEU A 259 -5.03 -29.11 -2.42
N GLY A 260 -4.76 -29.21 -1.12
CA GLY A 260 -4.29 -30.44 -0.47
C GLY A 260 -2.91 -30.90 -0.98
N LEU A 261 -2.08 -29.98 -1.43
CA LEU A 261 -0.76 -30.24 -1.99
C LEU A 261 0.37 -29.77 -1.05
N PRO A 262 1.53 -30.43 -1.09
CA PRO A 262 2.76 -29.88 -0.50
C PRO A 262 3.11 -28.52 -1.13
N GLN A 263 3.70 -27.62 -0.35
CA GLN A 263 3.98 -26.26 -0.78
C GLN A 263 4.92 -26.20 -2.01
N ASP A 264 5.90 -27.08 -2.10
CA ASP A 264 6.85 -27.19 -3.21
C ASP A 264 6.21 -27.66 -4.54
N LYS A 265 4.98 -28.21 -4.49
CA LYS A 265 4.19 -28.58 -5.66
C LYS A 265 3.35 -27.44 -6.23
N VAL A 266 3.30 -26.30 -5.54
CA VAL A 266 2.61 -25.08 -5.98
C VAL A 266 3.67 -24.03 -6.27
N ARG A 267 3.99 -23.81 -7.54
CA ARG A 267 5.05 -22.89 -7.95
C ARG A 267 4.44 -21.64 -8.57
N LEU A 268 4.86 -20.48 -8.09
CA LEU A 268 4.38 -19.19 -8.57
C LEU A 268 5.48 -18.45 -9.31
N THR A 269 5.10 -17.87 -10.45
CA THR A 269 5.92 -16.93 -11.20
C THR A 269 5.13 -15.63 -11.39
N LEU A 270 5.78 -14.52 -11.09
CA LEU A 270 5.18 -13.21 -11.28
C LEU A 270 5.01 -12.92 -12.76
N ALA A 271 3.77 -12.73 -13.18
CA ALA A 271 3.43 -12.21 -14.50
C ALA A 271 3.44 -10.66 -14.50
N GLY A 272 3.28 -10.04 -15.66
CA GLY A 272 3.19 -8.58 -15.73
C GLY A 272 2.03 -8.01 -14.91
N VAL A 273 2.30 -7.03 -14.05
CA VAL A 273 1.33 -6.44 -13.15
C VAL A 273 0.95 -5.03 -13.60
N GLY A 274 -0.34 -4.78 -13.77
CA GLY A 274 -0.92 -3.50 -14.20
C GLY A 274 -1.28 -2.55 -13.06
N GLY A 275 -0.45 -2.51 -12.00
CA GLY A 275 -0.71 -1.76 -10.77
C GLY A 275 -1.24 -2.67 -9.65
N ALA A 276 -1.14 -2.22 -8.40
CA ALA A 276 -1.57 -2.99 -7.25
C ALA A 276 -2.05 -2.12 -6.08
N PHE A 277 -1.22 -1.23 -5.56
CA PHE A 277 -1.50 -0.26 -4.49
C PHE A 277 -1.99 -0.88 -3.16
N GLY A 278 -1.81 -2.20 -2.99
CA GLY A 278 -2.20 -2.98 -1.82
C GLY A 278 -3.21 -4.11 -2.11
N ALA A 279 -4.08 -3.97 -3.10
CA ALA A 279 -5.15 -4.93 -3.36
C ALA A 279 -4.69 -6.36 -3.69
N ARG A 280 -3.44 -6.51 -4.17
CA ARG A 280 -2.91 -7.82 -4.58
C ARG A 280 -2.08 -8.49 -3.48
N GLU A 281 -2.25 -8.09 -2.24
CA GLU A 281 -1.78 -8.85 -1.07
C GLU A 281 -2.72 -9.99 -0.74
N ASP A 282 -4.02 -9.83 -1.03
CA ASP A 282 -5.03 -10.85 -0.91
C ASP A 282 -5.16 -11.68 -2.19
N LEU A 283 -5.59 -12.93 -2.03
CA LEU A 283 -5.93 -13.81 -3.14
C LEU A 283 -7.26 -13.37 -3.78
N SER A 284 -7.37 -13.50 -5.10
CA SER A 284 -8.60 -13.25 -5.85
C SER A 284 -9.04 -14.49 -6.64
N MET A 285 -8.27 -14.88 -7.65
CA MET A 285 -8.61 -15.99 -8.57
C MET A 285 -7.62 -17.16 -8.50
N GLN A 286 -6.56 -17.04 -7.71
CA GLN A 286 -5.41 -17.94 -7.71
C GLN A 286 -5.81 -19.38 -7.39
N ILE A 287 -6.53 -19.60 -6.28
CA ILE A 287 -6.99 -20.94 -5.89
C ILE A 287 -7.97 -21.51 -6.93
N HIS A 288 -8.89 -20.67 -7.43
CA HIS A 288 -9.89 -21.06 -8.43
C HIS A 288 -9.24 -21.56 -9.72
N ALA A 289 -8.22 -20.83 -10.23
CA ALA A 289 -7.47 -21.22 -11.42
C ALA A 289 -6.75 -22.56 -11.22
N CYS A 290 -6.08 -22.74 -10.09
CA CYS A 290 -5.36 -23.97 -9.76
C CYS A 290 -6.29 -25.17 -9.60
N LEU A 291 -7.44 -25.02 -8.91
CA LEU A 291 -8.46 -26.08 -8.78
C LEU A 291 -8.95 -26.56 -10.15
N LEU A 292 -9.33 -25.61 -11.02
CA LEU A 292 -9.82 -25.93 -12.35
C LEU A 292 -8.74 -26.54 -13.24
N ALA A 293 -7.49 -26.06 -13.15
CA ALA A 293 -6.37 -26.61 -13.92
C ALA A 293 -6.08 -28.07 -13.52
N LEU A 294 -6.01 -28.37 -12.22
CA LEU A 294 -5.81 -29.72 -11.70
C LEU A 294 -7.00 -30.64 -12.05
N ARG A 295 -8.23 -30.13 -11.98
CA ARG A 295 -9.43 -30.90 -12.30
C ARG A 295 -9.53 -31.28 -13.77
N THR A 296 -9.13 -30.36 -14.67
CA THR A 296 -9.28 -30.54 -16.12
C THR A 296 -8.04 -31.14 -16.79
N GLY A 297 -6.88 -31.08 -16.12
CA GLY A 297 -5.60 -31.46 -16.71
C GLY A 297 -5.15 -30.51 -17.83
N LYS A 298 -5.67 -29.27 -17.88
CA LYS A 298 -5.39 -28.27 -18.90
C LYS A 298 -5.03 -26.93 -18.27
N PRO A 299 -4.26 -26.06 -18.96
CA PRO A 299 -4.08 -24.68 -18.52
C PRO A 299 -5.42 -23.97 -18.37
N VAL A 300 -5.60 -23.22 -17.27
CA VAL A 300 -6.81 -22.40 -17.04
C VAL A 300 -6.42 -20.96 -16.77
N LYS A 301 -6.97 -20.06 -17.57
CA LYS A 301 -6.76 -18.62 -17.49
C LYS A 301 -7.98 -17.92 -16.91
N PHE A 302 -7.75 -17.01 -15.97
CA PHE A 302 -8.74 -16.03 -15.48
C PHE A 302 -8.34 -14.62 -15.90
N VAL A 303 -9.34 -13.82 -16.26
CA VAL A 303 -9.21 -12.38 -16.45
C VAL A 303 -10.53 -11.74 -16.01
N TYR A 304 -10.49 -10.97 -14.92
CA TYR A 304 -11.67 -10.23 -14.47
C TYR A 304 -11.92 -9.02 -15.38
N ASN A 305 -13.19 -8.71 -15.61
CA ASN A 305 -13.55 -7.39 -16.10
C ASN A 305 -13.57 -6.37 -14.96
N ARG A 306 -13.81 -5.09 -15.26
CA ARG A 306 -13.75 -4.04 -14.22
C ARG A 306 -14.82 -4.19 -13.15
N GLU A 307 -16.04 -4.54 -13.53
CA GLU A 307 -17.11 -4.76 -12.56
C GLU A 307 -16.79 -5.95 -11.63
N GLU A 308 -16.34 -7.07 -12.20
CA GLU A 308 -15.93 -8.24 -11.42
C GLU A 308 -14.76 -7.91 -10.50
N SER A 309 -13.83 -7.08 -10.94
CA SER A 309 -12.70 -6.60 -10.14
C SER A 309 -13.19 -5.89 -8.86
N PHE A 310 -14.18 -4.99 -8.95
CA PHE A 310 -14.76 -4.32 -7.77
C PHE A 310 -15.39 -5.29 -6.75
N TYR A 311 -15.84 -6.45 -7.18
CA TYR A 311 -16.37 -7.48 -6.28
C TYR A 311 -15.33 -8.51 -5.85
N GLY A 312 -14.25 -8.65 -6.59
CA GLY A 312 -13.29 -9.76 -6.47
C GLY A 312 -12.01 -9.43 -5.75
N HIS A 313 -11.83 -8.18 -5.26
CA HIS A 313 -10.69 -7.77 -4.44
C HIS A 313 -11.13 -6.91 -3.24
N VAL A 314 -10.17 -6.59 -2.39
CA VAL A 314 -10.36 -5.79 -1.17
C VAL A 314 -10.22 -4.29 -1.45
N HIS A 315 -10.87 -3.44 -0.66
CA HIS A 315 -10.86 -1.97 -0.78
C HIS A 315 -10.18 -1.30 0.42
N ARG A 316 -9.93 0.03 0.35
CA ARG A 316 -9.57 0.82 1.53
C ARG A 316 -10.72 0.79 2.52
N HIS A 317 -10.42 0.50 3.77
CA HIS A 317 -11.39 0.58 4.87
C HIS A 317 -12.03 1.96 4.96
N PRO A 318 -13.36 2.09 4.86
CA PRO A 318 -14.02 3.31 5.29
C PRO A 318 -13.88 3.44 6.80
N ALA A 319 -13.83 4.67 7.28
CA ALA A 319 -13.63 4.94 8.72
C ALA A 319 -14.60 5.98 9.24
N LYS A 320 -15.17 5.69 10.43
CA LYS A 320 -15.93 6.66 11.24
C LYS A 320 -15.10 6.98 12.48
N MET A 321 -14.86 8.25 12.70
CA MET A 321 -13.91 8.68 13.72
C MET A 321 -14.46 9.83 14.54
N ARG A 322 -14.13 9.87 15.84
CA ARG A 322 -14.38 11.02 16.71
C ARG A 322 -13.07 11.46 17.34
N TYR A 323 -12.76 12.73 17.20
CA TYR A 323 -11.54 13.32 17.74
C TYR A 323 -11.84 14.51 18.64
N GLU A 324 -11.01 14.70 19.67
CA GLU A 324 -10.95 15.89 20.48
C GLU A 324 -9.50 16.25 20.81
N HIS A 325 -9.15 17.52 20.63
CA HIS A 325 -7.85 18.06 20.98
C HIS A 325 -8.01 19.26 21.90
N GLY A 326 -7.18 19.33 22.93
CA GLY A 326 -7.08 20.47 23.83
C GLY A 326 -5.67 21.05 23.84
N ALA A 327 -5.58 22.38 23.80
CA ALA A 327 -4.31 23.10 23.80
C ALA A 327 -4.31 24.26 24.78
N ARG A 328 -3.13 24.75 25.15
CA ARG A 328 -2.90 26.01 25.86
C ARG A 328 -3.02 27.18 24.90
N ALA A 329 -3.20 28.38 25.45
CA ALA A 329 -3.32 29.64 24.67
C ALA A 329 -2.10 29.92 23.76
N ASP A 330 -0.93 29.38 24.12
CA ASP A 330 0.27 29.49 23.30
C ASP A 330 0.35 28.44 22.18
N GLY A 331 -0.65 27.59 22.02
CA GLY A 331 -0.74 26.53 21.01
C GLY A 331 -0.08 25.21 21.42
N THR A 332 0.46 25.07 22.62
CA THR A 332 1.02 23.79 23.09
C THR A 332 -0.11 22.79 23.33
N LEU A 333 -0.04 21.61 22.70
CA LEU A 333 -1.01 20.55 22.89
C LEU A 333 -0.95 19.98 24.31
N LEU A 334 -2.11 19.83 24.94
CA LEU A 334 -2.25 19.31 26.29
C LEU A 334 -2.73 17.88 26.30
N TYR A 335 -3.71 17.57 25.45
CA TYR A 335 -4.26 16.22 25.30
C TYR A 335 -4.87 16.01 23.91
N ALA A 336 -5.01 14.77 23.55
CA ALA A 336 -5.79 14.34 22.40
C ALA A 336 -6.54 13.05 22.68
N THR A 337 -7.78 12.95 22.19
CA THR A 337 -8.54 11.70 22.21
C THR A 337 -9.01 11.34 20.81
N ALA A 338 -9.09 10.02 20.53
CA ALA A 338 -9.60 9.50 19.28
C ALA A 338 -10.39 8.21 19.49
N GLU A 339 -11.58 8.11 18.91
CA GLU A 339 -12.30 6.87 18.64
C GLU A 339 -12.23 6.64 17.15
N ILE A 340 -11.67 5.51 16.69
CA ILE A 340 -11.46 5.17 15.29
C ILE A 340 -12.13 3.83 15.01
N ILE A 341 -13.12 3.80 14.13
CA ILE A 341 -13.81 2.58 13.72
C ILE A 341 -13.56 2.38 12.23
N VAL A 342 -12.84 1.32 11.87
CA VAL A 342 -12.61 0.92 10.49
C VAL A 342 -13.45 -0.31 10.15
N ASP A 343 -14.13 -0.26 9.01
CA ASP A 343 -14.96 -1.35 8.52
C ASP A 343 -14.12 -2.33 7.71
N GLY A 344 -13.95 -3.56 8.21
CA GLY A 344 -13.23 -4.63 7.52
C GLY A 344 -14.07 -5.36 6.46
N GLY A 345 -15.38 -5.11 6.43
CA GLY A 345 -16.29 -5.86 5.59
C GLY A 345 -16.44 -7.32 6.04
N ALA A 346 -16.70 -8.20 5.10
CA ALA A 346 -17.11 -9.57 5.40
C ALA A 346 -15.98 -10.49 5.91
N TYR A 347 -14.72 -10.17 5.66
CA TYR A 347 -13.57 -11.01 5.99
C TYR A 347 -12.40 -10.18 6.49
N ALA A 348 -11.51 -10.78 7.29
CA ALA A 348 -10.45 -10.08 8.02
C ALA A 348 -9.43 -9.41 7.09
N SER A 349 -8.95 -10.10 6.06
CA SER A 349 -7.83 -9.64 5.24
C SER A 349 -6.69 -9.08 6.12
N ALA A 350 -6.29 -7.82 5.92
CA ALA A 350 -5.29 -7.09 6.70
C ALA A 350 -5.90 -6.13 7.75
N THR A 351 -7.19 -6.25 8.07
CA THR A 351 -7.89 -5.34 8.99
C THR A 351 -7.22 -5.24 10.37
N PRO A 352 -6.77 -6.35 11.00
CA PRO A 352 -6.10 -6.25 12.31
C PRO A 352 -4.85 -5.37 12.26
N ALA A 353 -3.99 -5.52 11.25
CA ALA A 353 -2.80 -4.68 11.10
C ALA A 353 -3.14 -3.21 10.76
N VAL A 354 -4.20 -2.97 9.97
CA VAL A 354 -4.70 -1.62 9.68
C VAL A 354 -5.14 -0.90 10.97
N VAL A 355 -5.80 -1.60 11.89
CA VAL A 355 -6.16 -1.06 13.22
C VAL A 355 -4.93 -0.73 14.04
N GLY A 356 -3.92 -1.60 14.05
CA GLY A 356 -2.64 -1.36 14.73
C GLY A 356 -1.96 -0.08 14.24
N VAL A 357 -1.91 0.14 12.93
CA VAL A 357 -1.35 1.37 12.35
C VAL A 357 -2.23 2.59 12.62
N ALA A 358 -3.56 2.47 12.48
CA ALA A 358 -4.48 3.57 12.76
C ALA A 358 -4.44 4.01 14.22
N SER A 359 -4.24 3.07 15.16
CA SER A 359 -4.12 3.39 16.58
C SER A 359 -2.77 4.00 16.93
N SER A 360 -1.66 3.37 16.51
CA SER A 360 -0.29 3.80 16.87
C SER A 360 0.11 5.15 16.26
N LEU A 361 -0.47 5.53 15.12
CA LEU A 361 -0.28 6.81 14.45
C LEU A 361 -1.52 7.72 14.53
N GLY A 362 -2.47 7.38 15.40
CA GLY A 362 -3.81 7.98 15.44
C GLY A 362 -3.85 9.48 15.74
N ILE A 363 -2.84 10.01 16.43
CA ILE A 363 -2.72 11.44 16.75
C ILE A 363 -1.71 12.16 15.86
N GLY A 364 -1.08 11.42 14.95
CA GLY A 364 -0.10 11.99 14.01
C GLY A 364 1.26 12.29 14.65
N PRO A 365 2.06 13.13 13.95
CA PRO A 365 3.46 13.39 14.31
C PRO A 365 3.61 14.55 15.31
N TYR A 366 2.76 14.59 16.33
CA TYR A 366 2.73 15.66 17.29
C TYR A 366 3.06 15.18 18.70
N GLU A 367 3.81 16.01 19.43
CA GLU A 367 4.07 15.79 20.85
C GLU A 367 2.82 16.13 21.67
N VAL A 368 2.17 15.09 22.18
CA VAL A 368 0.96 15.23 23.01
C VAL A 368 1.17 14.43 24.31
N PRO A 369 1.19 15.10 25.48
CA PRO A 369 1.53 14.43 26.73
C PRO A 369 0.46 13.46 27.24
N ASN A 370 -0.83 13.67 26.92
CA ASN A 370 -1.93 12.86 27.39
C ASN A 370 -2.78 12.41 26.21
N VAL A 371 -2.74 11.11 25.91
CA VAL A 371 -3.46 10.54 24.76
C VAL A 371 -4.34 9.39 25.18
N LEU A 372 -5.57 9.39 24.62
CA LEU A 372 -6.55 8.32 24.74
C LEU A 372 -7.04 7.98 23.33
N VAL A 373 -6.63 6.83 22.80
CA VAL A 373 -7.10 6.30 21.51
C VAL A 373 -7.81 4.97 21.73
N ASP A 374 -8.97 4.81 21.11
CA ASP A 374 -9.71 3.56 20.99
C ASP A 374 -9.92 3.24 19.51
N ALA A 375 -9.21 2.26 18.96
CA ALA A 375 -9.33 1.86 17.57
C ALA A 375 -9.97 0.47 17.44
N TYR A 376 -10.94 0.35 16.54
CA TYR A 376 -11.72 -0.86 16.28
C TYR A 376 -11.67 -1.22 14.80
N GLY A 377 -11.42 -2.50 14.50
CA GLY A 377 -11.70 -3.12 13.22
C GLY A 377 -12.86 -4.08 13.37
N VAL A 378 -13.80 -4.06 12.44
CA VAL A 378 -15.04 -4.82 12.59
C VAL A 378 -15.42 -5.61 11.36
N TYR A 379 -16.11 -6.73 11.56
CA TYR A 379 -16.84 -7.43 10.51
C TYR A 379 -18.18 -6.77 10.22
N THR A 380 -18.53 -6.70 8.93
CA THR A 380 -19.85 -6.31 8.44
C THR A 380 -20.20 -7.16 7.20
N ASN A 381 -21.40 -7.00 6.64
CA ASN A 381 -21.74 -7.57 5.34
C ASN A 381 -21.43 -6.62 4.17
N ASN A 382 -20.62 -5.60 4.40
CA ASN A 382 -20.06 -4.76 3.35
C ASN A 382 -18.96 -5.52 2.56
N PRO A 383 -18.58 -5.01 1.37
CA PRO A 383 -17.47 -5.58 0.63
C PRO A 383 -16.19 -5.68 1.48
N PRO A 384 -15.40 -6.76 1.33
CA PRO A 384 -14.16 -6.92 2.09
C PRO A 384 -13.19 -5.75 1.90
N CYS A 385 -12.58 -5.32 3.00
CA CYS A 385 -11.56 -4.30 3.01
C CYS A 385 -10.21 -4.92 3.39
N GLY A 386 -9.14 -4.36 2.82
CA GLY A 386 -7.77 -4.84 3.03
C GLY A 386 -6.74 -3.76 2.77
N ALA A 387 -5.56 -4.19 2.33
CA ALA A 387 -4.46 -3.28 2.13
C ALA A 387 -4.72 -2.27 1.01
N MET A 388 -4.53 -1.01 1.33
CA MET A 388 -4.39 0.08 0.35
C MET A 388 -3.36 1.08 0.83
N ARG A 389 -2.58 1.63 -0.10
CA ARG A 389 -1.50 2.61 0.11
C ARG A 389 -1.81 3.60 1.24
N GLY A 390 -0.99 3.60 2.32
CA GLY A 390 -1.19 4.37 3.54
C GLY A 390 -1.80 3.63 4.73
N PHE A 391 -2.53 2.51 4.53
CA PHE A 391 -2.82 1.43 5.47
C PHE A 391 -3.22 1.90 6.88
N GLY A 392 -4.42 2.51 7.03
CA GLY A 392 -4.93 3.02 8.31
C GLY A 392 -4.47 4.44 8.65
N ALA A 393 -3.22 4.78 8.36
CA ALA A 393 -2.68 6.11 8.63
C ALA A 393 -3.32 7.22 7.77
N VAL A 394 -3.85 6.90 6.58
CA VAL A 394 -4.56 7.88 5.74
C VAL A 394 -5.84 8.37 6.40
N GLN A 395 -6.63 7.44 6.95
CA GLN A 395 -7.89 7.75 7.64
C GLN A 395 -7.63 8.62 8.87
N ALA A 396 -6.71 8.19 9.74
CA ALA A 396 -6.33 8.95 10.92
C ALA A 396 -5.75 10.34 10.56
N CYS A 397 -4.92 10.41 9.50
CA CYS A 397 -4.30 11.65 9.06
C CYS A 397 -5.34 12.71 8.66
N PHE A 398 -6.40 12.33 7.97
CA PHE A 398 -7.49 13.24 7.65
C PHE A 398 -8.11 13.87 8.90
N ALA A 399 -8.35 13.07 9.93
CA ALA A 399 -9.00 13.51 11.16
C ALA A 399 -8.08 14.39 12.02
N TYR A 400 -6.85 13.91 12.36
CA TYR A 400 -5.98 14.69 13.24
C TYR A 400 -5.49 16.00 12.58
N GLU A 401 -5.25 16.02 11.27
CA GLU A 401 -4.87 17.22 10.55
C GLU A 401 -6.03 18.25 10.49
N SER A 402 -7.27 17.75 10.33
CA SER A 402 -8.45 18.59 10.41
C SER A 402 -8.64 19.20 11.80
N GLN A 403 -8.31 18.46 12.87
CA GLN A 403 -8.31 18.97 14.24
C GLN A 403 -7.24 20.05 14.43
N MET A 404 -6.04 19.88 13.87
CA MET A 404 -4.97 20.87 13.95
C MET A 404 -5.35 22.20 13.27
N ASP A 405 -6.05 22.15 12.12
CA ASP A 405 -6.51 23.34 11.44
C ASP A 405 -7.58 24.09 12.28
N ARG A 406 -8.55 23.35 12.82
CA ARG A 406 -9.61 23.93 13.65
C ARG A 406 -9.06 24.51 14.95
N LEU A 407 -8.06 23.84 15.54
CA LEU A 407 -7.39 24.33 16.72
C LEU A 407 -6.59 25.62 16.44
N ALA A 408 -5.94 25.68 15.26
CA ALA A 408 -5.24 26.88 14.81
C ALA A 408 -6.21 28.07 14.62
N GLU A 409 -7.39 27.79 14.05
CA GLU A 409 -8.46 28.80 13.88
C GLU A 409 -8.97 29.31 15.25
N GLU A 410 -9.28 28.40 16.20
CA GLU A 410 -9.75 28.74 17.53
C GLU A 410 -8.72 29.58 18.30
N LEU A 411 -7.42 29.29 18.15
CA LEU A 411 -6.34 30.03 18.78
C LEU A 411 -5.92 31.31 18.03
N GLY A 412 -6.44 31.53 16.81
CA GLY A 412 -6.01 32.63 15.95
C GLY A 412 -4.57 32.51 15.49
N MET A 413 -4.02 31.26 15.38
CA MET A 413 -2.66 30.97 14.97
C MET A 413 -2.61 30.56 13.50
N HIS A 414 -1.47 30.81 12.84
CA HIS A 414 -1.25 30.24 11.50
C HIS A 414 -1.13 28.70 11.59
N PRO A 415 -1.84 27.92 10.74
CA PRO A 415 -1.87 26.47 10.85
C PRO A 415 -0.49 25.79 10.74
N VAL A 416 0.45 26.37 10.01
CA VAL A 416 1.84 25.87 9.95
C VAL A 416 2.58 26.13 11.25
N GLU A 417 2.41 27.31 11.87
CA GLU A 417 3.08 27.63 13.13
C GLU A 417 2.63 26.72 14.28
N LEU A 418 1.32 26.41 14.36
CA LEU A 418 0.80 25.47 15.33
C LEU A 418 1.41 24.07 15.14
N ARG A 419 1.55 23.61 13.89
CA ARG A 419 2.18 22.34 13.58
C ARG A 419 3.66 22.31 13.94
N ILE A 420 4.42 23.35 13.56
CA ILE A 420 5.85 23.46 13.91
C ILE A 420 6.08 23.43 15.42
N LYS A 421 5.24 24.13 16.17
CA LYS A 421 5.33 24.18 17.63
C LYS A 421 5.20 22.82 18.30
N ASN A 422 4.38 21.94 17.74
CA ASN A 422 4.08 20.63 18.32
C ASN A 422 4.70 19.45 17.55
N ALA A 423 5.42 19.72 16.44
CA ALA A 423 5.97 18.66 15.61
C ALA A 423 7.05 17.85 16.36
N MET A 424 7.00 16.54 16.24
CA MET A 424 8.03 15.63 16.72
C MET A 424 9.35 15.86 15.99
N SER A 425 10.43 15.54 16.67
CA SER A 425 11.79 15.56 16.16
C SER A 425 12.54 14.27 16.53
N GLN A 426 13.78 14.12 16.12
CA GLN A 426 14.63 13.04 16.60
C GLN A 426 14.75 13.08 18.13
N GLY A 427 14.52 11.96 18.79
CA GLY A 427 14.46 11.81 20.24
C GLY A 427 13.05 11.95 20.83
N SER A 428 12.06 12.45 20.09
CA SER A 428 10.65 12.44 20.50
C SER A 428 10.14 11.01 20.63
N ARG A 429 9.04 10.82 21.37
CA ARG A 429 8.35 9.55 21.50
C ARG A 429 6.99 9.62 20.88
N ILE A 430 6.67 8.67 19.98
CA ILE A 430 5.31 8.50 19.50
C ILE A 430 4.39 7.99 20.62
N ILE A 431 3.10 8.03 20.40
CA ILE A 431 2.08 7.70 21.43
C ILE A 431 2.16 6.26 21.96
N THR A 432 2.85 5.34 21.28
CA THR A 432 3.14 3.99 21.77
C THR A 432 4.37 3.91 22.66
N GLY A 433 5.00 5.03 22.99
CA GLY A 433 6.21 5.10 23.80
C GLY A 433 7.52 4.84 23.04
N GLN A 434 7.45 4.42 21.78
CA GLN A 434 8.64 4.20 20.95
C GLN A 434 9.37 5.51 20.69
N GLU A 435 10.69 5.53 20.96
CA GLU A 435 11.54 6.66 20.66
C GLU A 435 11.95 6.68 19.19
N ILE A 436 11.96 7.88 18.60
CA ILE A 436 12.39 8.12 17.23
C ILE A 436 13.90 8.35 17.24
N ASP A 437 14.66 7.36 16.84
CA ASP A 437 16.12 7.34 16.84
C ASP A 437 16.78 7.69 15.48
N MET A 438 15.96 8.23 14.57
CA MET A 438 16.37 8.67 13.23
C MET A 438 16.03 10.13 12.99
N PRO A 439 16.68 10.85 12.04
CA PRO A 439 16.31 12.21 11.69
C PRO A 439 14.82 12.36 11.37
N LEU A 440 14.19 13.40 11.89
CA LEU A 440 12.76 13.69 11.66
C LEU A 440 12.59 15.20 11.42
N PRO A 441 12.89 15.72 10.21
CA PRO A 441 12.99 17.14 9.92
C PRO A 441 11.65 17.82 9.65
N MET A 442 10.62 17.56 10.46
CA MET A 442 9.23 18.00 10.19
C MET A 442 9.07 19.50 10.20
N ALA A 443 9.71 20.21 11.14
CA ALA A 443 9.66 21.67 11.19
C ALA A 443 10.28 22.27 9.93
N GLU A 444 11.46 21.79 9.51
CA GLU A 444 12.10 22.21 8.25
C GLU A 444 11.20 21.96 7.02
N MET A 445 10.56 20.79 6.97
CA MET A 445 9.66 20.45 5.86
C MET A 445 8.43 21.36 5.80
N LEU A 446 7.86 21.69 6.96
CA LEU A 446 6.73 22.62 7.08
C LEU A 446 7.11 24.04 6.64
N GLU A 447 8.26 24.55 7.10
CA GLU A 447 8.80 25.86 6.69
C GLU A 447 9.04 25.92 5.19
N ARG A 448 9.74 24.94 4.63
CA ARG A 448 10.00 24.86 3.18
C ARG A 448 8.70 24.80 2.38
N CYS A 449 7.75 23.99 2.81
CA CYS A 449 6.46 23.86 2.12
C CYS A 449 5.64 25.17 2.15
N ARG A 450 5.62 25.86 3.29
CA ARG A 450 5.03 27.20 3.44
C ARG A 450 5.67 28.20 2.48
N ASP A 451 6.99 28.20 2.39
CA ASP A 451 7.78 29.23 1.69
C ASP A 451 7.88 28.97 0.17
N LEU A 452 7.35 27.83 -0.34
CA LEU A 452 7.24 27.58 -1.77
C LEU A 452 6.44 28.72 -2.45
N PRO A 453 6.84 29.14 -3.68
CA PRO A 453 6.13 30.20 -4.40
C PRO A 453 4.64 29.88 -4.54
N MET A 454 3.78 30.86 -4.26
CA MET A 454 2.36 30.74 -4.51
C MET A 454 2.07 30.72 -6.03
N PRO A 455 1.06 29.95 -6.47
CA PRO A 455 0.59 30.08 -7.84
C PRO A 455 0.08 31.51 -8.09
N PRO A 456 0.19 32.03 -9.33
CA PRO A 456 -0.25 33.38 -9.68
C PRO A 456 -1.71 33.61 -9.28
N GLU A 457 -2.05 34.87 -9.00
CA GLU A 457 -3.43 35.26 -8.77
C GLU A 457 -4.30 34.92 -9.99
N ARG A 458 -5.55 34.57 -9.73
CA ARG A 458 -6.48 34.07 -10.74
C ARG A 458 -6.59 34.96 -11.99
N GLY A 459 -6.58 36.30 -11.83
CA GLY A 459 -6.65 37.26 -12.94
C GLY A 459 -5.45 37.24 -13.88
N ALA A 460 -4.30 36.67 -13.46
CA ALA A 460 -3.09 36.58 -14.27
C ALA A 460 -2.98 35.26 -15.07
N LEU A 461 -3.76 34.21 -14.68
CA LEU A 461 -3.74 32.89 -15.31
C LEU A 461 -4.98 32.57 -16.15
N ALA A 462 -6.08 33.24 -15.90
CA ALA A 462 -7.33 32.92 -16.56
C ALA A 462 -7.40 33.57 -17.96
N ASP A 463 -7.16 32.77 -18.98
CA ASP A 463 -7.85 33.01 -20.25
C ASP A 463 -9.33 32.72 -19.97
N PRO A 464 -10.20 33.75 -19.96
CA PRO A 464 -11.65 33.55 -19.69
C PRO A 464 -12.30 32.62 -20.71
N SER A 465 -11.63 32.34 -21.82
CA SER A 465 -12.08 31.45 -22.87
C SER A 465 -11.64 29.98 -22.61
N ASP A 466 -10.67 29.74 -21.75
CA ASP A 466 -10.22 28.38 -21.39
C ASP A 466 -10.92 27.86 -20.11
N LEU A 467 -12.10 27.26 -20.30
CA LEU A 467 -12.93 26.71 -19.24
C LEU A 467 -12.20 25.64 -18.37
N ARG A 468 -11.10 25.06 -18.88
CA ARG A 468 -10.29 24.08 -18.12
C ARG A 468 -9.59 24.70 -16.90
N THR A 469 -9.45 26.01 -16.88
CA THR A 469 -8.84 26.77 -15.77
C THR A 469 -9.82 27.09 -14.65
N LEU A 470 -11.11 26.84 -14.85
CA LEU A 470 -12.18 27.12 -13.90
C LEU A 470 -12.61 25.86 -13.13
N PRO A 471 -13.18 26.00 -11.94
CA PRO A 471 -13.86 24.91 -11.23
C PRO A 471 -14.90 24.24 -12.13
N GLY A 472 -14.95 22.88 -12.13
CA GLY A 472 -15.80 22.10 -13.01
C GLY A 472 -15.30 21.93 -14.45
N GLY A 473 -14.21 22.57 -14.84
CA GLY A 473 -13.57 22.43 -16.16
C GLY A 473 -14.52 22.72 -17.33
N VAL A 474 -14.39 21.91 -18.41
CA VAL A 474 -15.24 22.08 -19.62
C VAL A 474 -16.70 21.70 -19.41
N ALA A 475 -17.01 20.93 -18.36
CA ALA A 475 -18.40 20.63 -17.96
C ALA A 475 -18.97 21.73 -17.05
N GLY A 476 -18.13 22.65 -16.57
CA GLY A 476 -18.50 23.68 -15.64
C GLY A 476 -19.37 24.76 -16.31
N THR A 477 -20.29 25.26 -15.53
CA THR A 477 -21.19 26.34 -15.93
C THR A 477 -20.78 27.68 -15.34
N THR A 478 -19.76 27.69 -14.46
CA THR A 478 -19.26 28.91 -13.82
C THR A 478 -18.52 29.81 -14.82
N ARG A 479 -18.74 31.11 -14.72
CA ARG A 479 -17.94 32.14 -15.41
C ARG A 479 -16.93 32.81 -14.49
N GLY A 480 -16.82 32.26 -13.26
CA GLY A 480 -15.87 32.70 -12.25
C GLY A 480 -16.39 33.72 -11.26
N GLU A 481 -17.66 34.08 -11.36
CA GLU A 481 -18.35 34.74 -10.27
C GLU A 481 -18.49 33.75 -9.11
N GLY A 482 -18.29 34.11 -7.87
CA GLY A 482 -18.39 33.23 -6.71
C GLY A 482 -17.20 32.31 -6.49
N VAL A 483 -16.12 32.39 -7.28
CA VAL A 483 -14.92 31.58 -7.06
C VAL A 483 -14.02 32.23 -6.01
N VAL A 484 -13.76 31.45 -4.95
CA VAL A 484 -12.91 31.83 -3.81
C VAL A 484 -11.67 30.93 -3.79
N ARG A 485 -10.49 31.52 -3.56
CA ARG A 485 -9.24 30.78 -3.39
C ARG A 485 -9.02 30.41 -1.94
N GLY A 486 -8.63 29.14 -1.69
CA GLY A 486 -8.20 28.65 -0.39
C GLY A 486 -6.82 28.03 -0.44
N VAL A 487 -6.15 28.04 0.71
CA VAL A 487 -4.84 27.40 0.93
C VAL A 487 -4.94 26.51 2.16
N GLY A 488 -4.45 25.28 2.05
CA GLY A 488 -4.42 24.33 3.15
C GLY A 488 -3.10 23.59 3.23
N TYR A 489 -2.82 23.05 4.39
CA TYR A 489 -1.60 22.32 4.68
C TYR A 489 -1.94 20.96 5.32
N GLY A 490 -1.06 19.99 5.13
CA GLY A 490 -1.16 18.68 5.77
C GLY A 490 0.21 18.09 6.04
N LEU A 491 0.38 17.46 7.20
CA LEU A 491 1.58 16.75 7.63
C LEU A 491 1.25 15.30 7.93
N GLY A 492 1.93 14.36 7.26
CA GLY A 492 1.72 12.93 7.44
C GLY A 492 2.95 12.22 7.96
N LEU A 493 2.77 11.31 8.92
CA LEU A 493 3.74 10.35 9.39
C LEU A 493 3.26 8.93 9.09
N LYS A 494 4.12 8.14 8.45
CA LYS A 494 3.84 6.74 8.10
C LYS A 494 4.93 5.83 8.63
N ASN A 495 4.54 4.75 9.29
CA ASN A 495 5.45 3.63 9.53
C ASN A 495 5.80 2.94 8.22
N LEU A 496 7.05 2.55 8.06
CA LEU A 496 7.58 1.87 6.89
C LEU A 496 8.11 0.50 7.29
N CYS A 497 8.08 -0.46 6.37
CA CYS A 497 8.27 -1.87 6.64
C CYS A 497 7.15 -2.47 7.49
N PHE A 498 7.20 -3.78 7.73
CA PHE A 498 6.23 -4.43 8.61
C PHE A 498 6.50 -4.08 10.08
N SER A 499 5.46 -4.21 10.89
CA SER A 499 5.40 -3.73 12.26
C SER A 499 4.97 -4.84 13.21
N GLU A 500 4.86 -4.53 14.49
CA GLU A 500 4.20 -5.35 15.50
C GLU A 500 4.74 -6.76 15.60
N GLY A 501 6.07 -6.92 15.66
CA GLY A 501 6.72 -8.20 15.87
C GLY A 501 6.74 -9.12 14.66
N PHE A 502 6.25 -8.67 13.49
CA PHE A 502 6.31 -9.50 12.29
C PHE A 502 7.77 -9.77 11.88
N ASP A 503 8.11 -11.07 11.71
CA ASP A 503 9.43 -11.49 11.24
C ASP A 503 9.57 -11.23 9.73
N ASP A 504 9.95 -10.00 9.39
CA ASP A 504 10.08 -9.53 8.01
C ASP A 504 11.50 -9.74 7.49
N TYR A 505 11.61 -10.41 6.36
CA TYR A 505 12.88 -10.62 5.67
C TYR A 505 12.73 -10.57 4.16
N SER A 506 13.86 -10.46 3.48
CA SER A 506 13.94 -10.58 2.02
C SER A 506 15.17 -11.39 1.64
N THR A 507 15.01 -12.33 0.69
CA THR A 507 16.08 -13.16 0.14
C THR A 507 16.48 -12.66 -1.24
N ALA A 508 17.78 -12.57 -1.49
CA ALA A 508 18.34 -12.30 -2.81
C ALA A 508 19.43 -13.32 -3.17
N ARG A 509 19.38 -13.82 -4.40
CA ARG A 509 20.45 -14.59 -5.04
C ARG A 509 21.14 -13.69 -6.05
N VAL A 510 22.46 -13.56 -5.93
CA VAL A 510 23.30 -12.80 -6.86
C VAL A 510 24.36 -13.71 -7.43
N ARG A 511 24.45 -13.76 -8.76
CA ARG A 511 25.41 -14.55 -9.52
C ARG A 511 26.24 -13.63 -10.38
N LEU A 512 27.56 -13.78 -10.29
CA LEU A 512 28.53 -13.10 -11.15
C LEU A 512 29.23 -14.16 -12.01
N GLU A 513 29.22 -13.96 -13.30
CA GLU A 513 29.87 -14.80 -14.29
C GLU A 513 30.41 -13.98 -15.44
N VAL A 514 31.22 -14.58 -16.29
CA VAL A 514 31.69 -13.98 -17.54
C VAL A 514 31.07 -14.75 -18.71
N VAL A 515 30.39 -14.04 -19.60
CA VAL A 515 29.75 -14.60 -20.80
C VAL A 515 30.23 -13.84 -22.01
N GLY A 516 30.86 -14.54 -22.94
CA GLY A 516 31.42 -13.94 -24.15
C GLY A 516 32.51 -12.90 -23.87
N GLY A 517 33.29 -13.10 -22.78
CA GLY A 517 34.34 -12.19 -22.35
C GLY A 517 33.87 -10.96 -21.55
N GLU A 518 32.55 -10.82 -21.31
CA GLU A 518 31.99 -9.72 -20.54
C GLU A 518 31.49 -10.21 -19.17
N PRO A 519 31.81 -9.54 -18.05
CA PRO A 519 31.22 -9.85 -16.75
C PRO A 519 29.74 -9.47 -16.72
N VAL A 520 28.91 -10.38 -16.25
CA VAL A 520 27.45 -10.26 -16.14
C VAL A 520 27.03 -10.59 -14.72
N VAL A 521 26.16 -9.77 -14.15
CA VAL A 521 25.51 -10.04 -12.86
C VAL A 521 24.05 -10.42 -13.07
N LEU A 522 23.63 -11.55 -12.54
CA LEU A 522 22.22 -11.95 -12.46
C LEU A 522 21.73 -11.73 -11.03
N VAL A 523 20.62 -11.01 -10.89
CA VAL A 523 19.93 -10.79 -9.60
C VAL A 523 18.58 -11.49 -9.63
N HIS A 524 18.34 -12.42 -8.71
CA HIS A 524 17.10 -13.16 -8.58
C HIS A 524 16.50 -12.97 -7.19
N THR A 525 15.24 -12.53 -7.14
CA THR A 525 14.46 -12.32 -5.91
C THR A 525 13.00 -12.64 -6.18
N ALA A 526 12.26 -13.02 -5.14
CA ALA A 526 10.80 -13.17 -5.22
C ALA A 526 10.02 -11.83 -5.09
N ALA A 527 10.72 -10.69 -5.03
CA ALA A 527 10.10 -9.39 -4.86
C ALA A 527 9.29 -8.96 -6.10
N ALA A 528 8.01 -8.68 -5.91
CA ALA A 528 7.12 -8.34 -7.00
C ALA A 528 7.38 -6.92 -7.54
N GLU A 529 7.54 -6.81 -8.86
CA GLU A 529 7.51 -5.55 -9.62
C GLU A 529 6.06 -5.28 -10.05
N VAL A 530 5.43 -4.32 -9.42
CA VAL A 530 4.02 -3.96 -9.67
C VAL A 530 3.85 -2.63 -10.43
N GLY A 531 4.97 -2.09 -10.92
CA GLY A 531 5.04 -0.80 -11.64
C GLY A 531 5.94 0.23 -10.95
N GLN A 532 6.34 0.01 -9.70
CA GLN A 532 7.08 0.95 -8.86
C GLN A 532 8.56 1.13 -9.25
N GLY A 533 9.13 0.24 -10.08
CA GLY A 533 10.50 0.37 -10.56
C GLY A 533 11.56 -0.36 -9.75
N LEU A 534 11.20 -1.32 -8.93
CA LEU A 534 12.12 -2.13 -8.13
C LEU A 534 13.17 -2.85 -8.98
N VAL A 535 12.80 -3.31 -10.19
CA VAL A 535 13.74 -3.94 -11.14
C VAL A 535 14.92 -3.03 -11.47
N THR A 536 14.69 -1.71 -11.57
CA THR A 536 15.75 -0.72 -11.82
C THR A 536 16.64 -0.57 -10.59
N VAL A 537 16.03 -0.44 -9.39
CA VAL A 537 16.76 -0.26 -8.13
C VAL A 537 17.67 -1.46 -7.81
N LYS A 538 17.18 -2.70 -8.00
CA LYS A 538 18.00 -3.91 -7.86
C LYS A 538 19.23 -3.86 -8.76
N GLY A 539 19.05 -3.45 -10.01
CA GLY A 539 20.14 -3.28 -10.97
C GLY A 539 21.14 -2.19 -10.58
N GLN A 540 20.66 -1.07 -10.05
CA GLN A 540 21.51 0.02 -9.55
C GLN A 540 22.40 -0.43 -8.39
N ILE A 541 21.83 -1.17 -7.43
CA ILE A 541 22.56 -1.72 -6.29
C ILE A 541 23.65 -2.68 -6.77
N ALA A 542 23.32 -3.61 -7.64
CA ALA A 542 24.28 -4.58 -8.16
C ALA A 542 25.44 -3.88 -8.93
N ARG A 543 25.16 -2.85 -9.74
CA ARG A 543 26.18 -2.05 -10.41
C ARG A 543 27.07 -1.32 -9.41
N THR A 544 26.47 -0.72 -8.39
CA THR A 544 27.23 0.01 -7.36
C THR A 544 28.16 -0.91 -6.58
N GLU A 545 27.66 -2.08 -6.14
CA GLU A 545 28.42 -2.99 -5.28
C GLU A 545 29.48 -3.81 -6.02
N LEU A 546 29.24 -4.16 -7.29
CA LEU A 546 30.09 -5.07 -8.05
C LEU A 546 30.84 -4.41 -9.21
N GLY A 547 30.59 -3.14 -9.50
CA GLY A 547 31.26 -2.40 -10.56
C GLY A 547 31.12 -3.02 -11.96
N VAL A 548 30.00 -3.73 -12.23
CA VAL A 548 29.68 -4.39 -13.48
C VAL A 548 28.53 -3.67 -14.17
N GLU A 549 28.68 -3.31 -15.44
CA GLU A 549 27.63 -2.57 -16.17
C GLU A 549 26.44 -3.46 -16.54
N LYS A 550 26.72 -4.70 -16.98
CA LYS A 550 25.68 -5.63 -17.44
C LYS A 550 25.04 -6.38 -16.28
N VAL A 551 23.85 -5.94 -15.92
CA VAL A 551 23.03 -6.56 -14.87
C VAL A 551 21.71 -7.04 -15.45
N VAL A 552 21.39 -8.30 -15.21
CA VAL A 552 20.16 -8.98 -15.62
C VAL A 552 19.33 -9.24 -14.36
N ILE A 553 18.05 -8.90 -14.42
CA ILE A 553 17.10 -9.21 -13.35
C ILE A 553 16.30 -10.44 -13.79
N ALA A 554 16.43 -11.53 -13.04
CA ALA A 554 15.67 -12.75 -13.27
C ALA A 554 14.16 -12.51 -13.02
N PRO A 555 13.26 -13.26 -13.66
CA PRO A 555 11.84 -13.28 -13.27
C PRO A 555 11.68 -13.56 -11.78
N SER A 556 10.74 -12.88 -11.15
CA SER A 556 10.43 -13.14 -9.74
C SER A 556 9.56 -14.40 -9.62
N ASP A 557 9.98 -15.35 -8.82
CA ASP A 557 9.31 -16.63 -8.62
C ASP A 557 9.54 -17.20 -7.21
N THR A 558 8.94 -18.36 -6.92
CA THR A 558 9.11 -19.08 -5.66
C THR A 558 10.31 -20.03 -5.61
N GLN A 559 11.22 -19.99 -6.59
CA GLN A 559 12.45 -20.81 -6.61
C GLN A 559 13.62 -20.18 -5.82
N VAL A 560 13.44 -18.99 -5.33
CA VAL A 560 14.32 -18.31 -4.37
C VAL A 560 13.52 -18.03 -3.11
N GLY A 561 14.18 -17.82 -1.96
CA GLY A 561 13.49 -17.53 -0.71
C GLY A 561 12.58 -16.29 -0.78
N SER A 562 11.68 -16.15 0.18
CA SER A 562 10.72 -15.06 0.23
C SER A 562 11.41 -13.69 0.20
N ALA A 563 10.74 -12.73 -0.42
CA ALA A 563 11.13 -11.31 -0.38
C ALA A 563 10.08 -10.44 0.31
N GLY A 564 9.08 -11.06 0.94
CA GLY A 564 7.94 -10.36 1.53
C GLY A 564 7.06 -9.69 0.47
N SER A 565 6.03 -8.98 0.91
CA SER A 565 5.14 -8.22 0.02
C SER A 565 5.79 -6.97 -0.56
N SER A 566 5.39 -6.59 -1.77
CA SER A 566 5.66 -5.27 -2.33
C SER A 566 4.68 -4.22 -1.80
N SER A 567 4.70 -3.99 -0.49
CA SER A 567 3.85 -3.09 0.27
C SER A 567 4.64 -2.35 1.35
N ALA A 568 3.97 -1.63 2.24
CA ALA A 568 4.55 -0.91 3.39
C ALA A 568 5.79 -0.08 3.04
N SER A 569 5.91 0.35 1.80
CA SER A 569 7.06 1.09 1.23
C SER A 569 8.42 0.45 1.53
N ARG A 570 8.48 -0.89 1.67
CA ARG A 570 9.60 -1.65 2.24
C ARG A 570 10.62 -2.18 1.24
N GLN A 571 10.27 -2.36 -0.04
CA GLN A 571 11.08 -3.15 -0.96
C GLN A 571 12.50 -2.59 -1.22
N SER A 572 12.63 -1.25 -1.29
CA SER A 572 13.97 -0.66 -1.44
C SER A 572 14.83 -0.88 -0.20
N TYR A 573 14.23 -0.93 1.01
CA TYR A 573 14.90 -1.25 2.26
C TYR A 573 15.25 -2.74 2.35
N MET A 574 14.25 -3.60 2.26
CA MET A 574 14.38 -5.05 2.53
C MET A 574 15.08 -5.78 1.38
N THR A 575 14.51 -5.74 0.18
CA THR A 575 15.10 -6.40 -1.00
C THR A 575 16.38 -5.68 -1.45
N GLY A 576 16.43 -4.34 -1.34
CA GLY A 576 17.66 -3.60 -1.56
C GLY A 576 18.77 -4.00 -0.61
N GLY A 577 18.46 -4.20 0.67
CA GLY A 577 19.37 -4.72 1.69
C GLY A 577 19.85 -6.14 1.37
N ALA A 578 18.93 -7.03 0.97
CA ALA A 578 19.28 -8.41 0.58
C ALA A 578 20.22 -8.45 -0.64
N VAL A 579 19.91 -7.67 -1.68
CA VAL A 579 20.77 -7.58 -2.87
C VAL A 579 22.15 -7.02 -2.51
N ARG A 580 22.22 -5.96 -1.69
CA ARG A 580 23.48 -5.41 -1.20
C ARG A 580 24.31 -6.44 -0.44
N THR A 581 23.70 -7.18 0.49
CA THR A 581 24.35 -8.20 1.31
C THR A 581 24.84 -9.37 0.45
N ALA A 582 24.04 -9.82 -0.52
CA ALA A 582 24.44 -10.86 -1.46
C ALA A 582 25.61 -10.39 -2.35
N CYS A 583 25.56 -9.16 -2.88
CA CYS A 583 26.66 -8.58 -3.64
C CYS A 583 27.95 -8.46 -2.82
N ALA A 584 27.86 -8.06 -1.54
CA ALA A 584 29.02 -8.01 -0.65
C ALA A 584 29.66 -9.40 -0.46
N SER A 585 28.85 -10.44 -0.36
CA SER A 585 29.33 -11.82 -0.27
C SER A 585 29.97 -12.30 -1.58
N VAL A 586 29.38 -11.98 -2.73
CA VAL A 586 29.98 -12.25 -4.06
C VAL A 586 31.33 -11.54 -4.19
N ARG A 587 31.40 -10.27 -3.79
CA ARG A 587 32.65 -9.50 -3.82
C ARG A 587 33.73 -10.12 -2.93
N ALA A 588 33.38 -10.53 -1.72
CA ALA A 588 34.32 -11.19 -0.82
C ALA A 588 34.87 -12.50 -1.40
N GLU A 589 34.04 -13.30 -2.06
CA GLU A 589 34.48 -14.53 -2.72
C GLU A 589 35.39 -14.24 -3.91
N VAL A 590 35.11 -13.20 -4.70
CA VAL A 590 36.00 -12.74 -5.79
C VAL A 590 37.36 -12.32 -5.24
N PHE A 591 37.40 -11.61 -4.09
CA PHE A 591 38.66 -11.24 -3.46
C PHE A 591 39.44 -12.47 -2.98
N ALA A 592 38.78 -13.43 -2.34
CA ALA A 592 39.38 -14.69 -1.91
C ALA A 592 39.97 -15.47 -3.08
N LEU A 593 39.23 -15.59 -4.18
CA LEU A 593 39.68 -16.25 -5.41
C LEU A 593 40.91 -15.57 -6.02
N ALA A 594 40.92 -14.23 -6.04
CA ALA A 594 42.05 -13.47 -6.56
C ALA A 594 43.32 -13.64 -5.68
N ARG A 595 43.17 -13.74 -4.36
CA ARG A 595 44.27 -14.07 -3.43
C ARG A 595 44.78 -15.49 -3.62
N GLU A 596 43.89 -16.46 -3.70
CA GLU A 596 44.26 -17.86 -3.94
C GLU A 596 45.10 -18.00 -5.23
N ARG A 597 44.82 -17.22 -6.24
CA ARG A 597 45.56 -17.19 -7.51
C ARG A 597 46.81 -16.31 -7.48
N GLY A 598 47.12 -15.67 -6.33
CA GLY A 598 48.30 -14.81 -6.17
C GLY A 598 48.22 -13.49 -6.95
N LEU A 599 47.01 -13.03 -7.28
CA LEU A 599 46.76 -11.81 -8.06
C LEU A 599 46.60 -10.55 -7.20
N VAL A 600 46.54 -10.73 -5.89
CA VAL A 600 46.48 -9.65 -4.90
C VAL A 600 47.72 -9.73 -4.01
N PRO A 601 48.51 -8.65 -3.86
CA PRO A 601 49.63 -8.62 -2.92
C PRO A 601 49.21 -8.98 -1.51
N GLU A 602 50.06 -9.74 -0.81
CA GLU A 602 49.75 -10.27 0.56
C GLU A 602 49.54 -9.15 1.59
N ASP A 603 50.17 -8.01 1.42
CA ASP A 603 50.14 -6.86 2.32
C ASP A 603 48.91 -5.94 2.09
N LEU A 604 48.13 -6.15 1.02
CA LEU A 604 46.95 -5.34 0.76
C LEU A 604 45.73 -5.89 1.54
N PRO A 605 45.11 -5.09 2.44
CA PRO A 605 43.90 -5.49 3.14
C PRO A 605 42.68 -5.46 2.21
N ASP A 606 41.64 -6.24 2.52
CA ASP A 606 40.40 -6.26 1.73
C ASP A 606 39.67 -4.92 1.71
N THR A 607 39.90 -4.06 2.72
CA THR A 607 39.36 -2.69 2.77
C THR A 607 39.95 -1.76 1.69
N ASP A 608 41.10 -2.12 1.11
CA ASP A 608 41.72 -1.43 -0.01
C ASP A 608 41.20 -1.90 -1.36
N LEU A 609 40.48 -3.05 -1.39
CA LEU A 609 40.01 -3.68 -2.62
C LEU A 609 38.56 -3.26 -2.94
N SER A 610 38.29 -3.13 -4.22
CA SER A 610 36.93 -2.91 -4.75
C SER A 610 36.79 -3.49 -6.16
N LEU A 611 35.55 -3.62 -6.62
CA LEU A 611 35.24 -3.96 -8.01
C LEU A 611 34.78 -2.71 -8.75
N SER A 612 35.42 -2.39 -9.85
CA SER A 612 35.09 -1.22 -10.66
C SER A 612 35.42 -1.42 -12.14
N GLY A 613 34.46 -1.09 -13.02
CA GLY A 613 34.63 -1.21 -14.47
C GLY A 613 34.99 -2.62 -14.94
N GLY A 614 34.41 -3.65 -14.29
CA GLY A 614 34.66 -5.05 -14.60
C GLY A 614 36.06 -5.56 -14.18
N LYS A 615 36.70 -4.88 -13.20
CA LYS A 615 38.05 -5.19 -12.71
C LYS A 615 38.07 -5.23 -11.18
N LEU A 616 38.97 -6.05 -10.63
CA LEU A 616 39.42 -5.91 -9.25
C LEU A 616 40.46 -4.78 -9.21
N VAL A 617 40.20 -3.82 -8.36
CA VAL A 617 41.03 -2.63 -8.17
C VAL A 617 41.42 -2.43 -6.72
N SER A 618 42.60 -1.95 -6.49
CA SER A 618 43.09 -1.47 -5.18
C SER A 618 43.12 0.05 -5.21
N ALA A 619 42.73 0.68 -4.11
CA ALA A 619 42.75 2.14 -3.97
C ALA A 619 44.21 2.65 -4.03
N THR A 620 45.19 1.87 -3.57
CA THR A 620 46.59 2.20 -3.52
C THR A 620 47.36 1.72 -4.74
N ALA A 621 47.11 0.51 -5.25
CA ALA A 621 47.86 -0.14 -6.33
C ALA A 621 47.22 -0.02 -7.73
N GLY A 622 45.96 0.51 -7.82
CA GLY A 622 45.23 0.61 -9.07
C GLY A 622 44.61 -0.71 -9.52
N ALA A 623 44.43 -0.89 -10.83
CA ALA A 623 43.81 -2.09 -11.40
C ALA A 623 44.75 -3.32 -11.23
N LEU A 624 44.24 -4.39 -10.62
CA LEU A 624 44.97 -5.63 -10.36
C LEU A 624 44.71 -6.69 -11.45
N VAL A 625 43.46 -7.00 -11.71
CA VAL A 625 43.07 -8.02 -12.70
C VAL A 625 41.67 -7.73 -13.24
N SER A 626 41.38 -8.10 -14.49
CA SER A 626 40.02 -8.06 -15.00
C SER A 626 39.20 -9.23 -14.47
N LEU A 627 37.87 -9.03 -14.29
CA LEU A 627 36.98 -10.13 -13.91
C LEU A 627 36.95 -11.23 -14.99
N ALA A 628 37.13 -10.86 -16.27
CA ALA A 628 37.19 -11.80 -17.37
C ALA A 628 38.42 -12.71 -17.25
N ASP A 629 39.60 -12.16 -16.90
CA ASP A 629 40.82 -12.93 -16.72
C ASP A 629 40.77 -13.77 -15.43
N LEU A 630 40.16 -13.20 -14.37
CA LEU A 630 40.03 -13.88 -13.08
C LEU A 630 39.05 -15.04 -13.12
N LEU A 631 37.88 -14.88 -13.72
CA LEU A 631 36.81 -15.91 -13.68
C LEU A 631 36.86 -16.84 -14.90
N GLY A 632 37.30 -16.36 -16.06
CA GLY A 632 37.17 -17.07 -17.34
C GLY A 632 35.70 -17.12 -17.80
N ASP A 633 35.52 -17.51 -19.06
CA ASP A 633 34.16 -17.59 -19.65
C ASP A 633 33.38 -18.80 -19.09
N SER A 634 32.22 -18.55 -18.49
CA SER A 634 31.36 -19.56 -17.85
C SER A 634 30.86 -20.61 -18.85
N THR A 635 30.66 -20.26 -20.11
CA THR A 635 30.27 -21.19 -21.20
C THR A 635 31.37 -22.16 -21.58
N GLN A 636 32.62 -21.89 -21.21
CA GLN A 636 33.81 -22.69 -21.45
C GLN A 636 34.38 -23.32 -20.16
N GLY A 637 33.62 -23.38 -19.09
CA GLY A 637 34.04 -23.95 -17.80
C GLY A 637 34.72 -22.95 -16.87
N GLY A 638 34.53 -21.66 -17.10
CA GLY A 638 34.98 -20.60 -16.17
C GLY A 638 34.25 -20.63 -14.83
N THR A 639 34.80 -19.92 -13.87
CA THR A 639 34.26 -19.86 -12.49
C THR A 639 33.00 -18.99 -12.44
N VAL A 640 31.97 -19.51 -11.78
CA VAL A 640 30.75 -18.78 -11.45
C VAL A 640 30.74 -18.53 -9.95
N VAL A 641 30.54 -17.29 -9.55
CA VAL A 641 30.40 -16.90 -8.14
C VAL A 641 28.95 -16.60 -7.86
N GLU A 642 28.32 -17.39 -7.00
CA GLU A 642 26.89 -17.21 -6.65
C GLU A 642 26.69 -17.22 -5.16
N GLN A 643 25.95 -16.25 -4.65
CA GLN A 643 25.62 -16.13 -3.24
C GLN A 643 24.13 -15.83 -3.05
N THR A 644 23.53 -16.54 -2.09
CA THR A 644 22.17 -16.26 -1.62
C THR A 644 22.24 -15.75 -0.19
N ARG A 645 21.57 -14.62 0.08
CA ARG A 645 21.55 -14.01 1.40
C ARG A 645 20.15 -13.51 1.75
N GLU A 646 19.86 -13.57 3.03
CA GLU A 646 18.69 -12.96 3.63
C GLU A 646 19.09 -11.66 4.31
N TYR A 647 18.15 -10.73 4.35
CA TYR A 647 18.27 -9.45 5.05
C TYR A 647 17.03 -9.24 5.90
N HIS A 648 17.24 -8.95 7.18
CA HIS A 648 16.22 -8.63 8.16
C HIS A 648 16.37 -7.18 8.60
N HIS A 649 15.25 -6.52 8.90
CA HIS A 649 15.30 -5.24 9.61
C HIS A 649 15.46 -5.47 11.11
N ARG A 650 15.63 -4.40 11.88
CA ARG A 650 15.63 -4.48 13.34
C ARG A 650 14.31 -5.06 13.86
N PRO A 651 14.32 -5.86 14.95
CA PRO A 651 13.11 -6.43 15.51
C PRO A 651 12.16 -5.32 16.00
N THR A 652 10.86 -5.61 15.91
CA THR A 652 9.77 -4.79 16.43
C THR A 652 8.98 -5.59 17.46
N GLU A 653 8.15 -4.90 18.25
CA GLU A 653 7.34 -5.50 19.30
C GLU A 653 5.85 -5.39 18.94
N MET A 654 5.06 -6.38 19.37
CA MET A 654 3.60 -6.23 19.38
C MET A 654 3.20 -5.07 20.29
N LEU A 655 2.12 -4.38 19.94
CA LEU A 655 1.50 -3.41 20.83
C LEU A 655 0.86 -4.14 22.02
N ASP A 656 1.11 -3.62 23.21
CA ASP A 656 0.44 -4.10 24.43
C ASP A 656 -1.09 -4.02 24.27
N PRO A 657 -1.85 -5.09 24.53
CA PRO A 657 -3.29 -5.11 24.29
C PRO A 657 -4.12 -4.26 25.28
N GLU A 658 -3.54 -3.81 26.39
CA GLU A 658 -4.23 -3.01 27.41
C GLU A 658 -3.91 -1.52 27.30
N LEU A 659 -2.65 -1.17 27.03
CA LEU A 659 -2.17 0.22 26.99
C LEU A 659 -1.69 0.68 25.61
N GLY A 660 -1.49 -0.23 24.66
CA GLY A 660 -1.01 0.08 23.31
C GLY A 660 0.44 0.56 23.27
N GLN A 661 1.24 0.18 24.27
CA GLN A 661 2.65 0.56 24.33
C GLN A 661 3.53 -0.52 23.66
N GLY A 662 4.64 -0.11 23.04
CA GLY A 662 5.59 -0.99 22.40
C GLY A 662 6.40 -0.30 21.31
N ALA A 663 7.63 -0.80 21.07
CA ALA A 663 8.49 -0.37 19.97
C ALA A 663 8.10 -1.11 18.67
N SER A 664 6.93 -0.76 18.13
CA SER A 664 6.25 -1.55 17.10
C SER A 664 6.67 -1.23 15.65
N HIS A 665 7.45 -0.16 15.41
CA HIS A 665 7.77 0.29 14.06
C HIS A 665 9.26 0.23 13.73
N THR A 666 9.56 -0.18 12.50
CA THR A 666 10.94 -0.29 11.99
C THR A 666 11.51 1.06 11.56
N GLN A 667 10.76 1.81 10.77
CA GLN A 667 11.19 3.07 10.15
C GLN A 667 9.99 3.99 9.99
N PHE A 668 10.24 5.31 9.91
CA PHE A 668 9.21 6.31 9.63
C PHE A 668 9.51 7.10 8.35
N GLY A 669 8.48 7.36 7.58
CA GLY A 669 8.46 8.27 6.44
C GLY A 669 7.48 9.41 6.67
N MET A 670 7.80 10.58 6.17
CA MET A 670 7.00 11.79 6.35
C MET A 670 6.86 12.57 5.06
N CYS A 671 5.73 13.26 4.92
CA CYS A 671 5.45 14.15 3.80
C CYS A 671 4.61 15.33 4.27
N VAL A 672 4.92 16.52 3.78
CA VAL A 672 4.13 17.75 3.97
C VAL A 672 3.55 18.14 2.63
N HIS A 673 2.27 18.51 2.59
CA HIS A 673 1.63 19.10 1.42
C HIS A 673 1.12 20.50 1.73
N ARG A 674 1.16 21.34 0.68
CA ARG A 674 0.38 22.57 0.57
C ARG A 674 -0.54 22.43 -0.65
N ALA A 675 -1.83 22.58 -0.43
CA ALA A 675 -2.82 22.66 -1.50
C ALA A 675 -3.28 24.09 -1.71
N VAL A 676 -3.47 24.50 -2.96
CA VAL A 676 -4.14 25.73 -3.35
C VAL A 676 -5.31 25.35 -4.24
N VAL A 677 -6.52 25.77 -3.85
CA VAL A 677 -7.75 25.47 -4.58
C VAL A 677 -8.48 26.73 -4.98
N ASP A 678 -9.20 26.68 -6.10
CA ASP A 678 -10.23 27.62 -6.47
C ASP A 678 -11.58 26.91 -6.34
N VAL A 679 -12.49 27.43 -5.53
CA VAL A 679 -13.80 26.86 -5.23
C VAL A 679 -14.90 27.78 -5.71
N ASP A 680 -15.78 27.27 -6.55
CA ASP A 680 -17.05 27.91 -6.84
C ASP A 680 -18.04 27.59 -5.72
N VAL A 681 -18.25 28.51 -4.81
CA VAL A 681 -19.05 28.28 -3.60
C VAL A 681 -20.56 28.21 -3.88
N ASP A 682 -21.00 28.66 -5.03
CA ASP A 682 -22.41 28.61 -5.44
C ASP A 682 -22.77 27.27 -6.11
N LEU A 683 -21.81 26.67 -6.80
CA LEU A 683 -22.00 25.39 -7.51
C LEU A 683 -21.36 24.19 -6.80
N GLY A 684 -20.58 24.42 -5.76
CA GLY A 684 -19.87 23.34 -5.06
C GLY A 684 -18.73 22.72 -5.86
N LEU A 685 -18.17 23.43 -6.84
CA LEU A 685 -17.13 22.89 -7.72
C LEU A 685 -15.74 23.30 -7.22
N VAL A 686 -14.80 22.35 -7.26
CA VAL A 686 -13.42 22.54 -6.80
C VAL A 686 -12.43 22.34 -7.95
N LYS A 687 -11.46 23.26 -8.07
CA LYS A 687 -10.26 23.11 -8.89
C LYS A 687 -9.04 23.18 -8.01
N VAL A 688 -8.27 22.10 -7.97
CA VAL A 688 -6.95 22.14 -7.34
C VAL A 688 -5.98 22.85 -8.29
N VAL A 689 -5.46 23.99 -7.87
CA VAL A 689 -4.60 24.88 -8.67
C VAL A 689 -3.14 24.50 -8.52
N ALA A 690 -2.73 24.10 -7.31
CA ALA A 690 -1.41 23.59 -7.01
C ALA A 690 -1.48 22.59 -5.85
N LEU A 691 -0.63 21.57 -5.92
CA LEU A 691 -0.43 20.59 -4.84
C LEU A 691 1.08 20.41 -4.66
N ASP A 692 1.67 21.20 -3.79
CA ASP A 692 3.09 21.21 -3.54
C ASP A 692 3.45 20.20 -2.44
N ALA A 693 4.62 19.57 -2.50
CA ALA A 693 5.05 18.56 -1.54
C ALA A 693 6.51 18.76 -1.10
N VAL A 694 6.78 18.48 0.17
CA VAL A 694 8.14 18.32 0.70
C VAL A 694 8.22 16.96 1.38
N GLN A 695 9.17 16.11 0.96
CA GLN A 695 9.32 14.76 1.51
C GLN A 695 10.78 14.44 1.80
N ASP A 696 11.06 13.93 3.01
CA ASP A 696 12.36 13.34 3.32
C ASP A 696 12.38 11.86 2.96
N VAL A 697 13.40 11.44 2.21
CA VAL A 697 13.56 10.08 1.69
C VAL A 697 14.88 9.43 2.13
N GLY A 698 15.61 10.08 3.04
CA GLY A 698 16.93 9.65 3.46
C GLY A 698 17.91 9.66 2.29
N LYS A 699 17.87 8.64 1.44
CA LYS A 699 18.64 8.56 0.19
C LYS A 699 17.74 8.29 -1.01
N ALA A 700 17.77 9.18 -1.99
CA ALA A 700 17.09 8.98 -3.26
C ALA A 700 17.83 7.95 -4.12
N MET A 701 17.38 6.70 -4.11
CA MET A 701 17.98 5.60 -4.88
C MET A 701 17.87 5.83 -6.39
N HIS A 702 16.71 6.32 -6.83
CA HIS A 702 16.42 6.66 -8.23
C HIS A 702 15.57 7.95 -8.28
N PRO A 703 16.17 9.14 -8.37
CA PRO A 703 15.47 10.41 -8.21
C PRO A 703 14.23 10.60 -9.11
N GLN A 704 14.31 10.22 -10.39
CA GLN A 704 13.17 10.38 -11.31
C GLN A 704 11.98 9.48 -10.96
N GLN A 705 12.22 8.20 -10.62
CA GLN A 705 11.13 7.28 -10.21
C GLN A 705 10.55 7.70 -8.86
N LEU A 706 11.38 8.21 -7.96
CA LEU A 706 10.94 8.75 -6.69
C LEU A 706 9.94 9.89 -6.87
N LEU A 707 10.22 10.85 -7.75
CA LEU A 707 9.26 11.93 -8.06
C LEU A 707 7.94 11.37 -8.57
N GLY A 708 7.97 10.34 -9.43
CA GLY A 708 6.77 9.65 -9.90
C GLY A 708 5.97 8.98 -8.76
N GLN A 709 6.65 8.44 -7.73
CA GLN A 709 5.98 7.90 -6.56
C GLN A 709 5.31 8.98 -5.71
N ILE A 710 5.96 10.12 -5.53
CA ILE A 710 5.38 11.25 -4.78
C ILE A 710 4.17 11.82 -5.52
N GLN A 711 4.29 12.07 -6.82
CA GLN A 711 3.19 12.56 -7.66
C GLN A 711 1.99 11.60 -7.63
N GLY A 712 2.24 10.29 -7.81
CA GLY A 712 1.19 9.28 -7.80
C GLY A 712 0.49 9.14 -6.45
N GLY A 713 1.23 9.24 -5.32
CA GLY A 713 0.63 9.24 -3.98
C GLY A 713 -0.20 10.49 -3.71
N SER A 714 0.31 11.65 -4.10
CA SER A 714 -0.41 12.94 -3.97
C SER A 714 -1.71 12.95 -4.79
N THR A 715 -1.68 12.35 -6.00
CA THR A 715 -2.88 12.24 -6.86
C THR A 715 -3.91 11.27 -6.29
N GLN A 716 -3.50 10.17 -5.66
CA GLN A 716 -4.44 9.29 -4.95
C GLN A 716 -5.11 9.99 -3.77
N GLY A 717 -4.38 10.82 -3.04
CA GLY A 717 -4.97 11.61 -1.97
C GLY A 717 -5.88 12.74 -2.49
N LEU A 718 -5.61 13.29 -3.68
CA LEU A 718 -6.53 14.21 -4.38
C LEU A 718 -7.84 13.49 -4.73
N GLY A 719 -7.75 12.27 -5.27
CA GLY A 719 -8.93 11.46 -5.57
C GLY A 719 -9.78 11.21 -4.32
N LEU A 720 -9.16 10.77 -3.22
CA LEU A 720 -9.84 10.58 -1.94
C LEU A 720 -10.43 11.88 -1.38
N ALA A 721 -9.78 13.02 -1.60
CA ALA A 721 -10.28 14.30 -1.11
C ALA A 721 -11.55 14.79 -1.81
N LEU A 722 -11.73 14.49 -3.10
CA LEU A 722 -12.71 15.18 -3.93
C LEU A 722 -13.62 14.30 -4.79
N MET A 723 -13.31 13.01 -5.05
CA MET A 723 -14.07 12.27 -6.06
C MET A 723 -14.10 10.75 -5.89
N GLU A 724 -13.10 10.12 -5.30
CA GLU A 724 -13.01 8.65 -5.22
C GLU A 724 -13.79 8.11 -4.02
N GLU A 725 -14.92 7.49 -4.27
CA GLU A 725 -15.71 6.78 -3.26
C GLU A 725 -16.41 5.56 -3.86
N VAL A 726 -16.16 4.39 -3.30
CA VAL A 726 -16.99 3.20 -3.54
C VAL A 726 -18.26 3.36 -2.72
N GLN A 727 -19.36 3.68 -3.39
CA GLN A 727 -20.65 3.91 -2.76
C GLN A 727 -21.28 2.57 -2.36
N VAL A 728 -21.41 2.34 -1.05
CA VAL A 728 -22.02 1.12 -0.50
C VAL A 728 -23.33 1.46 0.19
N THR A 729 -24.39 0.76 -0.18
CA THR A 729 -25.71 0.87 0.47
C THR A 729 -26.23 -0.54 0.75
N ASP A 730 -26.53 -0.85 2.01
CA ASP A 730 -27.00 -2.15 2.46
C ASP A 730 -26.13 -3.31 1.97
N GLY A 731 -24.81 -3.18 2.09
CA GLY A 731 -23.82 -4.15 1.67
C GLY A 731 -23.60 -4.27 0.15
N GLN A 732 -24.16 -3.36 -0.65
CA GLN A 732 -24.08 -3.39 -2.11
C GLN A 732 -23.30 -2.21 -2.67
N ILE A 733 -22.27 -2.50 -3.47
CA ILE A 733 -21.59 -1.48 -4.29
C ILE A 733 -22.57 -0.96 -5.34
N ARG A 734 -22.68 0.36 -5.47
CA ARG A 734 -23.58 1.05 -6.39
C ARG A 734 -22.89 1.53 -7.67
N ASN A 735 -21.58 1.71 -7.64
CA ASN A 735 -20.77 2.27 -8.72
C ASN A 735 -19.54 1.40 -9.07
N PRO A 736 -19.72 0.11 -9.47
CA PRO A 736 -18.62 -0.82 -9.67
C PRO A 736 -17.94 -0.69 -11.04
N SER A 737 -17.72 0.54 -11.51
CA SER A 737 -17.06 0.81 -12.79
C SER A 737 -16.42 2.20 -12.82
N PHE A 738 -15.42 2.40 -13.68
CA PHE A 738 -14.82 3.72 -13.90
C PHE A 738 -15.74 4.71 -14.65
N THR A 739 -16.96 4.32 -14.98
CA THR A 739 -17.99 5.26 -15.44
C THR A 739 -18.53 6.10 -14.29
N ASP A 740 -18.70 5.47 -13.12
CA ASP A 740 -19.37 6.04 -11.95
C ASP A 740 -18.43 6.19 -10.75
N TYR A 741 -17.38 5.37 -10.66
CA TYR A 741 -16.27 5.56 -9.74
C TYR A 741 -15.23 6.46 -10.41
N LEU A 742 -15.23 7.76 -10.05
CA LEU A 742 -14.39 8.76 -10.69
C LEU A 742 -12.98 8.72 -10.11
N ILE A 743 -11.99 8.68 -11.00
CA ILE A 743 -10.56 8.83 -10.65
C ILE A 743 -10.01 10.12 -11.25
N PRO A 744 -8.99 10.76 -10.63
CA PRO A 744 -8.39 11.96 -11.17
C PRO A 744 -7.81 11.75 -12.58
N THR A 745 -8.20 12.62 -13.48
CA THR A 745 -7.65 12.67 -14.85
C THR A 745 -6.45 13.62 -14.91
N ILE A 746 -5.78 13.69 -16.07
CA ILE A 746 -4.71 14.66 -16.31
C ILE A 746 -5.17 16.12 -16.17
N LEU A 747 -6.48 16.39 -16.35
CA LEU A 747 -7.06 17.74 -16.19
C LEU A 747 -7.37 18.09 -14.74
N ASP A 748 -7.56 17.08 -13.89
CA ASP A 748 -7.80 17.25 -12.45
C ASP A 748 -6.48 17.38 -11.68
N THR A 749 -5.42 16.73 -12.17
CA THR A 749 -4.11 16.75 -11.53
C THR A 749 -3.42 18.11 -11.74
N PRO A 750 -3.14 18.86 -10.64
CA PRO A 750 -2.51 20.17 -10.74
C PRO A 750 -0.99 20.05 -10.99
N PRO A 751 -0.33 21.18 -11.37
CA PRO A 751 1.12 21.26 -11.24
C PRO A 751 1.58 20.97 -9.81
N MET A 752 2.62 20.15 -9.67
CA MET A 752 3.22 19.79 -8.38
C MET A 752 4.66 20.28 -8.33
N ARG A 753 5.00 21.08 -7.33
CA ARG A 753 6.38 21.35 -6.96
C ARG A 753 6.76 20.42 -5.84
N ILE A 754 7.84 19.66 -6.04
CA ILE A 754 8.26 18.64 -5.09
C ILE A 754 9.69 18.93 -4.68
N GLU A 755 9.90 19.16 -3.39
CA GLU A 755 11.22 19.20 -2.76
C GLU A 755 11.50 17.85 -2.09
N VAL A 756 12.66 17.29 -2.35
CA VAL A 756 13.13 16.05 -1.74
C VAL A 756 14.29 16.36 -0.81
N LEU A 757 14.14 15.95 0.44
CA LEU A 757 15.21 16.02 1.45
C LEU A 757 15.88 14.65 1.58
N GLU A 758 17.16 14.64 1.88
CA GLU A 758 17.96 13.43 2.04
C GLU A 758 18.68 13.44 3.40
N HIS A 759 17.94 13.29 4.50
CA HIS A 759 18.50 13.06 5.85
C HIS A 759 18.63 11.55 6.07
N PRO A 760 19.84 10.97 5.98
CA PRO A 760 20.02 9.52 5.95
C PRO A 760 19.55 8.85 7.25
N ASP A 761 18.83 7.75 7.10
CA ASP A 761 18.48 6.88 8.21
C ASP A 761 19.68 5.97 8.55
N PRO A 762 20.22 6.01 9.77
CA PRO A 762 21.39 5.22 10.14
C PRO A 762 21.14 3.70 10.14
N HIS A 763 19.88 3.27 10.20
CA HIS A 763 19.50 1.86 10.30
C HIS A 763 19.20 1.20 8.96
N SER A 764 19.15 1.96 7.87
CA SER A 764 18.75 1.47 6.56
C SER A 764 19.92 1.31 5.58
N PRO A 765 19.82 0.42 4.59
CA PRO A 765 20.79 0.35 3.51
C PRO A 765 20.90 1.71 2.79
N TYR A 766 22.11 2.21 2.59
CA TYR A 766 22.40 3.53 1.97
C TYR A 766 21.77 4.74 2.69
N GLY A 767 21.15 4.57 3.85
CA GLY A 767 20.43 5.63 4.53
C GLY A 767 19.06 5.96 3.94
N LEU A 768 18.49 5.08 3.10
CA LEU A 768 17.22 5.33 2.41
C LEU A 768 16.01 5.27 3.35
N ARG A 769 14.90 5.91 2.92
CA ARG A 769 13.56 5.70 3.49
C ARG A 769 12.59 5.28 2.39
N GLY A 770 11.62 4.45 2.74
CA GLY A 770 10.51 4.15 1.87
C GLY A 770 9.71 5.43 1.54
N ALA A 771 9.33 5.59 0.28
CA ALA A 771 8.74 6.85 -0.19
C ALA A 771 7.35 6.70 -0.81
N GLY A 772 6.85 5.46 -0.90
CA GLY A 772 5.63 5.19 -1.64
C GLY A 772 4.35 5.68 -0.98
N GLU A 773 4.21 5.51 0.34
CA GLU A 773 2.95 5.76 1.05
C GLU A 773 2.82 7.18 1.64
N PRO A 774 3.87 7.83 2.20
CA PRO A 774 3.72 9.11 2.89
C PRO A 774 2.96 10.19 2.09
N PRO A 775 3.13 10.34 0.77
CA PRO A 775 2.43 11.39 0.02
C PRO A 775 0.90 11.25 0.00
N THR A 776 0.37 10.02 0.13
CA THR A 776 -1.08 9.79 0.13
C THR A 776 -1.73 10.27 1.44
N LEU A 777 -0.96 10.34 2.54
CA LEU A 777 -1.49 10.73 3.85
C LEU A 777 -1.83 12.22 3.90
N SER A 778 -0.85 13.07 3.59
CA SER A 778 -0.94 14.52 3.82
C SER A 778 -1.61 15.30 2.70
N SER A 779 -1.76 14.71 1.49
CA SER A 779 -2.42 15.38 0.36
C SER A 779 -3.93 15.55 0.57
N THR A 780 -4.61 14.51 1.08
CA THR A 780 -6.06 14.58 1.36
C THR A 780 -6.42 15.71 2.35
N PRO A 781 -5.85 15.75 3.58
CA PRO A 781 -6.17 16.82 4.52
C PRO A 781 -5.76 18.20 4.01
N ALA A 782 -4.63 18.34 3.28
CA ALA A 782 -4.22 19.62 2.72
C ALA A 782 -5.26 20.19 1.74
N ILE A 783 -5.83 19.33 0.88
CA ILE A 783 -6.85 19.74 -0.09
C ILE A 783 -8.15 20.10 0.63
N VAL A 784 -8.62 19.26 1.56
CA VAL A 784 -9.85 19.56 2.32
C VAL A 784 -9.70 20.81 3.18
N ALA A 785 -8.53 21.04 3.78
CA ALA A 785 -8.20 22.27 4.50
C ALA A 785 -8.27 23.50 3.58
N ALA A 786 -7.77 23.39 2.35
CA ALA A 786 -7.85 24.48 1.38
C ALA A 786 -9.31 24.79 0.97
N VAL A 787 -10.14 23.74 0.78
CA VAL A 787 -11.57 23.92 0.51
C VAL A 787 -12.27 24.54 1.72
N ARG A 788 -11.95 24.11 2.93
CA ARG A 788 -12.46 24.69 4.18
C ARG A 788 -12.10 26.16 4.30
N ALA A 789 -10.84 26.52 4.01
CA ALA A 789 -10.40 27.92 4.02
C ALA A 789 -11.10 28.81 2.99
N ALA A 790 -11.46 28.25 1.82
CA ALA A 790 -12.21 28.97 0.78
C ALA A 790 -13.69 29.16 1.12
N THR A 791 -14.31 28.18 1.82
CA THR A 791 -15.77 28.12 2.00
C THR A 791 -16.24 28.53 3.39
N GLY A 792 -15.36 28.46 4.40
CA GLY A 792 -15.73 28.58 5.81
C GLY A 792 -16.61 27.41 6.34
N ARG A 793 -16.75 26.32 5.56
CA ARG A 793 -17.54 25.15 5.94
C ARG A 793 -16.72 24.17 6.81
N PRO A 794 -17.31 23.47 7.79
CA PRO A 794 -16.57 22.59 8.70
C PRO A 794 -16.06 21.28 8.08
N LEU A 795 -16.34 20.99 6.84
CA LEU A 795 -16.01 19.81 6.03
C LEU A 795 -15.31 18.67 6.81
N THR A 796 -16.08 17.67 7.22
CA THR A 796 -15.63 16.55 8.07
C THR A 796 -15.69 15.21 7.37
N HIS A 797 -16.01 15.20 6.08
CA HIS A 797 -16.11 14.01 5.24
C HIS A 797 -15.10 14.09 4.08
N ALA A 798 -14.52 12.95 3.70
CA ALA A 798 -13.72 12.76 2.49
C ALA A 798 -14.26 11.54 1.72
N PRO A 799 -14.59 11.71 0.42
CA PRO A 799 -14.42 12.91 -0.41
C PRO A 799 -15.44 14.02 -0.08
N VAL A 800 -15.00 15.28 -0.25
CA VAL A 800 -15.87 16.46 -0.14
C VAL A 800 -16.82 16.47 -1.34
N ARG A 801 -18.11 16.57 -1.09
CA ARG A 801 -19.15 16.56 -2.11
C ARG A 801 -19.61 18.00 -2.42
N PRO A 802 -20.16 18.26 -3.62
CA PRO A 802 -20.71 19.59 -3.96
C PRO A 802 -21.72 20.11 -2.94
N GLU A 803 -22.61 19.25 -2.42
CA GLU A 803 -23.60 19.58 -1.42
C GLU A 803 -22.99 20.03 -0.08
N ASP A 804 -21.83 19.49 0.32
CA ASP A 804 -21.12 19.90 1.53
C ASP A 804 -20.63 21.36 1.43
N ILE A 805 -20.25 21.76 0.22
CA ILE A 805 -19.75 23.12 -0.09
C ILE A 805 -20.90 24.12 -0.12
N VAL A 806 -21.97 23.81 -0.86
CA VAL A 806 -23.12 24.73 -0.98
C VAL A 806 -24.01 24.74 0.26
N GLY A 807 -23.87 23.74 1.15
CA GLY A 807 -24.61 23.65 2.42
C GLY A 807 -26.05 23.20 2.26
N ILE A 808 -26.30 22.28 1.36
CA ILE A 808 -27.58 21.58 1.21
C ILE A 808 -27.50 20.29 2.00
N GLU A 809 -28.35 20.11 3.00
CA GLU A 809 -28.56 18.82 3.65
C GLU A 809 -29.47 17.96 2.74
N LEU A 810 -28.94 16.81 2.26
CA LEU A 810 -29.70 15.84 1.45
C LEU A 810 -30.36 14.79 2.32
#